data_95783f9c8e54cf13f86231b34dc96f3d
#
_entry.id   95783f9c8e54cf13f86231b34dc96f3d
#
_cell.length_a   1.000
_cell.length_b   1.000
_cell.length_c   1.000
_cell.angle_alpha   90.00
_cell.angle_beta   90.00
_cell.angle_gamma   90.00
#
_symmetry.space_group_name_H-M   'P 1'
#
loop_
_entity.id
_entity.type
_entity.pdbx_description
1 polymer ?
#
loop_
_entity_poly.entity_id
_entity_poly.type
_entity_poly.pdbx_seq_one_letter_code
_entity_poly.pdbx_strand_id
1 'polypeptide(L)'
;KLVAGSKIVVAIGSYAVDWQEGGRAKRLPVSAAWDLAADAGIEVRFXSTALNPTFAYHDETGARHVVWMLDGTTMFNQIDAAFVMSPAGIALARLGTEDPSVWQVFARGKKPDANTAKLLENVEPSRSVVYKGEGEVLKATDRVSAGRRIISYDDRYNLITDQRMAELPRSLTITRLGHTDEKLIALTFDDGPSREFTPQILRILREKDVKATFFVVGANAALEPGILRAIYADGHDIGNHTFTHPNLSEIPAAQLDLELNATQRVLESKLGVRTTLFRPPFVKDIEPETRDQARTLVSSAAMGYITIGLKIDPLDWERPGALEIVNRTINYAMAQRGNIVLLHDAGGDRSQTVEALPMIIDELRARGFRFVTVSELLGLSRAEVMPPLPQEGRMMSWVNDLGFSLARHFTNALGVVFILGLVLGLSRLCLVAVAACVQTRHEXRRXGRSWRPQSVAVIVPAYNEENVICDCVSSLLQSRYPDFDIIVVDDGSTDGTAKAVREAFRDNPRVKLCRKPNGGKASALNWGIARTQAEIIVAIDADTRLDPNAISELVRHFEDPKVGAVAGAVYVGNANRLLTQFQAIEYISSQNLDRRALEIVNGITVVPGAIGAWRREAVLAVDGYDTDTLAEDADLTLKIERVGWRVIHESRAFALTEAPDGIGPFLKQRFRWMYGTLQVAFKNLMMFRRQPAGLKYVTLPNVLIFQFLFALIAPVVDLVLVLSIAADLWDYYTRFTLELSDRTWSVLTYWLILQTVEVLVGVLAFSLDRRGAPWLLLPLIVLQRFCYRQLLYWVALKAAAAAIRGGIMGWGKLQRRGLKHLDANRSPPQLPIQLRLPAPSPVRVERS
;
A
#
# COMPACT_ATOMS: atom_id res chain seq x y z
N LYS A 1 48.97 -46.06 36.55
CA LYS A 1 48.03 -45.45 37.51
C LYS A 1 46.60 -45.65 36.98
N LEU A 2 45.74 -46.31 37.75
CA LEU A 2 44.32 -46.44 37.41
C LEU A 2 43.60 -45.15 37.75
N VAL A 3 42.82 -44.65 36.79
CA VAL A 3 41.97 -43.45 36.94
C VAL A 3 40.62 -43.91 37.46
N ALA A 4 40.08 -43.22 38.45
CA ALA A 4 38.75 -43.52 38.99
C ALA A 4 37.68 -43.30 37.90
N GLY A 5 36.70 -44.18 37.77
CA GLY A 5 35.62 -44.12 36.80
C GLY A 5 34.92 -42.77 36.77
N SER A 6 34.70 -42.17 37.92
CA SER A 6 34.10 -40.84 38.12
C SER A 6 34.88 -39.70 37.43
N LYS A 7 36.08 -39.96 36.90
CA LYS A 7 36.90 -38.99 36.15
C LYS A 7 37.03 -39.36 34.67
N ILE A 8 36.27 -40.34 34.21
CA ILE A 8 36.33 -40.87 32.83
C ILE A 8 35.00 -40.55 32.13
N VAL A 9 35.08 -39.97 30.95
CA VAL A 9 33.98 -39.89 30.01
C VAL A 9 34.26 -40.88 28.90
N VAL A 10 33.36 -41.83 28.69
CA VAL A 10 33.51 -42.84 27.63
C VAL A 10 32.90 -42.33 26.33
N ALA A 11 33.67 -42.20 25.30
CA ALA A 11 33.20 -41.84 23.98
C ALA A 11 32.75 -43.09 23.20
N ILE A 12 31.49 -43.08 22.79
CA ILE A 12 30.89 -44.20 22.04
C ILE A 12 30.54 -43.73 20.64
N GLY A 13 30.90 -44.46 19.62
CA GLY A 13 30.67 -44.15 18.22
C GLY A 13 29.24 -44.51 17.77
N SER A 14 28.73 -43.71 16.84
CA SER A 14 27.57 -44.12 16.03
C SER A 14 27.82 -43.71 14.61
N TYR A 15 28.32 -44.63 13.79
CA TYR A 15 28.65 -44.43 12.39
C TYR A 15 28.87 -45.82 11.76
N ALA A 16 29.00 -45.86 10.46
CA ALA A 16 29.39 -47.07 9.74
C ALA A 16 30.80 -46.94 9.14
N VAL A 17 31.42 -48.06 8.86
CA VAL A 17 32.71 -48.13 8.13
C VAL A 17 32.54 -49.11 6.98
N ASP A 18 32.80 -48.62 5.79
CA ASP A 18 32.78 -49.38 4.56
C ASP A 18 34.24 -49.77 4.18
N TRP A 19 34.51 -51.04 4.16
CA TRP A 19 35.84 -51.61 3.85
C TRP A 19 35.81 -52.21 2.45
N GLN A 20 36.50 -51.57 1.54
CA GLN A 20 36.74 -52.15 0.19
C GLN A 20 37.87 -53.15 0.25
N GLU A 21 37.68 -54.34 -0.30
CA GLU A 21 38.70 -55.38 -0.33
C GLU A 21 39.93 -54.90 -1.17
N GLY A 22 41.12 -54.90 -0.52
CA GLY A 22 42.34 -54.34 -1.11
C GLY A 22 42.42 -52.80 -1.15
N GLY A 23 41.41 -52.09 -0.65
CA GLY A 23 41.32 -50.64 -0.64
C GLY A 23 41.35 -50.01 0.75
N ARG A 24 40.89 -48.73 0.80
CA ARG A 24 40.81 -47.97 2.06
C ARG A 24 39.44 -48.09 2.70
N ALA A 25 39.41 -47.97 4.03
CA ALA A 25 38.16 -47.85 4.79
C ALA A 25 37.60 -46.44 4.64
N LYS A 26 36.27 -46.32 4.45
CA LYS A 26 35.54 -45.08 4.35
C LYS A 26 34.48 -45.03 5.46
N ARG A 27 34.43 -43.95 6.24
CA ARG A 27 33.36 -43.75 7.24
C ARG A 27 32.11 -43.21 6.55
N LEU A 28 31.00 -43.74 6.97
CA LEU A 28 29.66 -43.36 6.48
C LEU A 28 28.74 -43.06 7.67
N PRO A 29 27.76 -42.18 7.50
CA PRO A 29 26.61 -42.16 8.44
C PRO A 29 25.88 -43.51 8.48
N VAL A 30 25.33 -43.88 9.61
CA VAL A 30 24.54 -45.12 9.74
C VAL A 30 23.37 -45.14 8.73
N SER A 31 22.73 -43.97 8.54
CA SER A 31 21.67 -43.84 7.56
C SER A 31 22.12 -44.14 6.11
N ALA A 32 23.29 -43.64 5.72
CA ALA A 32 23.83 -43.92 4.39
C ALA A 32 24.15 -45.42 4.21
N ALA A 33 24.57 -46.08 5.28
CA ALA A 33 24.81 -47.53 5.21
C ALA A 33 23.49 -48.31 5.03
N TRP A 34 22.41 -47.87 5.69
CA TRP A 34 21.09 -48.49 5.51
C TRP A 34 20.56 -48.26 4.09
N ASP A 35 20.72 -47.01 3.56
CA ASP A 35 20.32 -46.69 2.18
C ASP A 35 21.09 -47.59 1.20
N LEU A 36 22.38 -47.76 1.42
CA LEU A 36 23.23 -48.62 0.59
C LEU A 36 22.78 -50.07 0.60
N ALA A 37 22.46 -50.62 1.80
CA ALA A 37 21.95 -51.98 1.94
C ALA A 37 20.61 -52.15 1.22
N ALA A 38 19.70 -51.14 1.38
CA ALA A 38 18.39 -51.18 0.76
C ALA A 38 18.45 -51.05 -0.77
N ASP A 39 19.34 -50.18 -1.27
CA ASP A 39 19.55 -50.04 -2.73
C ASP A 39 20.11 -51.31 -3.37
N ALA A 40 21.01 -51.98 -2.64
CA ALA A 40 21.62 -53.26 -3.09
C ALA A 40 20.70 -54.47 -2.85
N GLY A 41 19.58 -54.29 -2.12
CA GLY A 41 18.65 -55.39 -1.77
C GLY A 41 19.28 -56.42 -0.84
N ILE A 42 20.17 -55.99 0.07
CA ILE A 42 20.98 -56.88 0.90
C ILE A 42 20.48 -56.83 2.35
N GLU A 43 20.34 -58.02 2.99
CA GLU A 43 19.95 -58.12 4.39
C GLU A 43 21.13 -57.72 5.30
N VAL A 44 20.85 -56.82 6.24
CA VAL A 44 21.80 -56.43 7.30
C VAL A 44 21.78 -57.53 8.39
N ARG A 45 22.91 -58.18 8.65
CA ARG A 45 23.06 -59.27 9.61
C ARG A 45 23.74 -58.80 10.90
N PHE A 46 23.50 -59.48 11.99
CA PHE A 46 24.11 -59.17 13.28
C PHE A 46 25.14 -60.26 13.69
N UNK A 47 26.25 -59.82 13.82
CA UNK A 47 27.24 -60.60 14.07
C UNK A 47 27.31 -60.87 15.37
N SER A 48 26.84 -61.78 15.92
CA SER A 48 26.73 -62.12 17.33
C SER A 48 28.09 -62.12 18.09
N THR A 49 29.14 -62.41 17.41
CA THR A 49 30.51 -62.42 18.02
C THR A 49 31.03 -60.97 18.20
N ALA A 50 30.65 -60.07 17.33
CA ALA A 50 31.06 -58.64 17.39
C ALA A 50 29.99 -57.76 18.03
N LEU A 51 28.78 -58.29 18.14
CA LEU A 51 27.54 -57.56 18.61
C LEU A 51 27.31 -56.30 17.78
N ASN A 52 27.57 -56.35 16.49
CA ASN A 52 27.43 -55.23 15.55
C ASN A 52 26.73 -55.69 14.28
N PRO A 53 25.89 -54.85 13.67
CA PRO A 53 25.32 -55.11 12.34
C PRO A 53 26.39 -55.00 11.25
N THR A 54 26.27 -55.83 10.21
CA THR A 54 27.18 -55.88 9.08
C THR A 54 26.46 -56.40 7.83
N PHE A 55 26.99 -56.03 6.64
CA PHE A 55 26.60 -56.60 5.35
C PHE A 55 27.71 -56.46 4.37
N ALA A 56 27.64 -57.21 3.25
CA ALA A 56 28.64 -57.12 2.17
C ALA A 56 27.95 -56.91 0.84
N TYR A 57 28.52 -56.08 -0.04
CA TYR A 57 28.00 -55.79 -1.38
C TYR A 57 29.12 -55.71 -2.39
N HIS A 58 28.79 -55.65 -3.68
CA HIS A 58 29.73 -55.36 -4.75
C HIS A 58 29.34 -54.04 -5.39
N ASP A 59 30.32 -53.17 -5.62
CA ASP A 59 30.10 -51.85 -6.28
C ASP A 59 29.99 -52.07 -7.80
N GLU A 60 29.79 -50.96 -8.53
CA GLU A 60 29.62 -50.96 -9.97
C GLU A 60 30.86 -51.43 -10.73
N THR A 61 32.04 -51.44 -10.11
CA THR A 61 33.29 -51.97 -10.68
C THR A 61 33.48 -53.46 -10.38
N GLY A 62 32.59 -54.04 -9.57
CA GLY A 62 32.67 -55.43 -9.11
C GLY A 62 33.54 -55.64 -7.87
N ALA A 63 34.06 -54.57 -7.28
CA ALA A 63 34.86 -54.67 -6.05
C ALA A 63 33.98 -55.01 -4.86
N ARG A 64 34.47 -55.96 -4.02
CA ARG A 64 33.74 -56.41 -2.82
C ARG A 64 33.97 -55.42 -1.69
N HIS A 65 32.85 -55.08 -1.02
CA HIS A 65 32.80 -54.19 0.15
C HIS A 65 32.19 -54.89 1.32
N VAL A 66 32.65 -54.61 2.55
CA VAL A 66 32.07 -55.07 3.80
C VAL A 66 31.83 -53.85 4.68
N VAL A 67 30.54 -53.67 5.08
CA VAL A 67 30.17 -52.56 5.92
C VAL A 67 29.87 -53.02 7.34
N TRP A 68 30.49 -52.39 8.31
CA TRP A 68 30.23 -52.62 9.74
C TRP A 68 29.59 -51.35 10.30
N MET A 69 28.57 -51.52 11.19
CA MET A 69 27.83 -50.39 11.73
C MET A 69 27.86 -50.36 13.26
N LEU A 70 27.93 -49.16 13.84
CA LEU A 70 27.72 -48.89 15.24
C LEU A 70 26.34 -48.20 15.38
N ASP A 71 25.30 -49.02 15.40
CA ASP A 71 23.90 -48.53 15.46
C ASP A 71 23.39 -48.41 16.89
N GLY A 72 22.10 -48.19 17.07
CA GLY A 72 21.45 -48.05 18.39
C GLY A 72 21.58 -49.28 19.27
N THR A 73 21.53 -50.48 18.68
CA THR A 73 21.65 -51.75 19.44
C THR A 73 23.11 -51.98 19.89
N THR A 74 24.07 -51.67 19.03
CA THR A 74 25.50 -51.68 19.37
C THR A 74 25.74 -50.68 20.52
N MET A 75 25.19 -49.47 20.42
CA MET A 75 25.36 -48.42 21.43
C MET A 75 24.76 -48.87 22.79
N PHE A 76 23.57 -49.50 22.76
CA PHE A 76 22.95 -50.08 23.96
C PHE A 76 23.95 -50.96 24.69
N ASN A 77 24.53 -51.95 24.01
CA ASN A 77 25.48 -52.91 24.56
C ASN A 77 26.75 -52.25 25.08
N GLN A 78 27.28 -51.26 24.32
CA GLN A 78 28.51 -50.56 24.71
C GLN A 78 28.27 -49.64 25.93
N ILE A 79 27.11 -49.00 26.05
CA ILE A 79 26.78 -48.16 27.20
C ILE A 79 26.61 -49.07 28.44
N ASP A 80 25.91 -50.19 28.31
CA ASP A 80 25.77 -51.15 29.39
C ASP A 80 27.15 -51.60 29.92
N ALA A 81 28.05 -51.97 29.02
CA ALA A 81 29.44 -52.37 29.38
C ALA A 81 30.18 -51.21 30.06
N ALA A 82 30.02 -49.98 29.57
CA ALA A 82 30.71 -48.79 30.15
C ALA A 82 30.23 -48.53 31.59
N PHE A 83 28.96 -48.73 31.91
CA PHE A 83 28.39 -48.48 33.22
C PHE A 83 28.99 -49.32 34.32
N VAL A 84 29.62 -50.49 33.98
CA VAL A 84 30.37 -51.33 34.92
C VAL A 84 31.48 -50.52 35.62
N MET A 85 32.07 -49.55 34.90
CA MET A 85 33.17 -48.74 35.43
C MET A 85 32.67 -47.45 36.11
N SER A 86 31.39 -47.25 36.23
CA SER A 86 30.76 -46.04 36.80
C SER A 86 31.38 -44.75 36.24
N PRO A 87 31.31 -44.51 34.90
CA PRO A 87 31.99 -43.37 34.30
C PRO A 87 31.29 -42.04 34.70
N ALA A 88 32.04 -40.95 34.62
CA ALA A 88 31.52 -39.61 34.85
C ALA A 88 30.44 -39.22 33.79
N GLY A 89 30.52 -39.82 32.61
CA GLY A 89 29.55 -39.57 31.54
C GLY A 89 29.86 -40.39 30.30
N ILE A 90 28.91 -40.38 29.36
CA ILE A 90 29.01 -40.96 28.03
C ILE A 90 28.98 -39.84 27.01
N ALA A 91 29.89 -39.84 26.04
CA ALA A 91 29.91 -38.87 24.94
C ALA A 91 29.63 -39.59 23.62
N LEU A 92 28.79 -39.01 22.78
CA LEU A 92 28.53 -39.53 21.43
C LEU A 92 29.61 -39.01 20.43
N ALA A 93 30.22 -39.94 19.71
CA ALA A 93 31.16 -39.62 18.62
C ALA A 93 30.57 -40.20 17.31
N ARG A 94 30.06 -39.41 16.41
CA ARG A 94 29.91 -37.95 16.40
C ARG A 94 28.50 -37.57 15.90
N LEU A 95 28.10 -36.32 16.08
CA LEU A 95 26.79 -35.82 15.60
C LEU A 95 26.73 -35.82 14.07
N GLY A 96 25.58 -36.14 13.53
CA GLY A 96 25.29 -36.16 12.10
C GLY A 96 25.60 -37.48 11.40
N THR A 97 26.25 -38.47 12.11
CA THR A 97 26.49 -39.78 11.55
C THR A 97 25.71 -40.87 12.27
N GLU A 98 25.06 -40.53 13.36
CA GLU A 98 24.42 -41.48 14.28
C GLU A 98 23.15 -42.12 13.72
N ASP A 99 22.86 -43.32 14.24
CA ASP A 99 21.55 -43.94 14.18
C ASP A 99 20.57 -43.05 14.98
N PRO A 100 19.47 -42.55 14.40
CA PRO A 100 18.50 -41.69 15.14
C PRO A 100 17.98 -42.33 16.44
N SER A 101 17.90 -43.63 16.53
CA SER A 101 17.42 -44.34 17.72
C SER A 101 18.37 -44.27 18.93
N VAL A 102 19.65 -43.90 18.74
CA VAL A 102 20.60 -43.70 19.84
C VAL A 102 20.09 -42.74 20.91
N TRP A 103 19.30 -41.73 20.48
CA TRP A 103 18.74 -40.74 21.39
C TRP A 103 17.73 -41.35 22.38
N GLN A 104 17.13 -42.51 22.08
CA GLN A 104 16.29 -43.23 23.00
C GLN A 104 17.12 -43.80 24.17
N VAL A 105 18.41 -44.14 23.91
CA VAL A 105 19.34 -44.59 24.93
C VAL A 105 19.87 -43.44 25.76
N PHE A 106 20.30 -42.33 25.08
CA PHE A 106 20.91 -41.15 25.73
C PHE A 106 19.90 -40.37 26.60
N ALA A 107 18.67 -40.24 26.16
CA ALA A 107 17.65 -39.38 26.78
C ALA A 107 17.36 -39.69 28.25
N ARG A 108 17.69 -40.87 28.69
CA ARG A 108 17.35 -41.34 30.06
C ARG A 108 18.45 -41.07 31.09
N GLY A 109 19.71 -40.83 30.67
CA GLY A 109 20.84 -40.56 31.58
C GLY A 109 21.11 -41.68 32.61
N LYS A 110 20.68 -42.87 32.33
CA LYS A 110 20.77 -44.06 33.20
C LYS A 110 21.24 -45.24 32.38
N LYS A 111 21.66 -46.30 33.09
CA LYS A 111 21.95 -47.58 32.47
C LYS A 111 20.74 -48.04 31.65
N PRO A 112 20.93 -48.41 30.35
CA PRO A 112 19.83 -48.90 29.53
C PRO A 112 19.24 -50.21 30.07
N ASP A 113 17.96 -50.44 29.81
CA ASP A 113 17.20 -51.58 30.34
C ASP A 113 16.33 -52.21 29.22
N ALA A 114 15.55 -53.26 29.59
CA ALA A 114 14.64 -53.92 28.66
C ALA A 114 13.65 -52.97 27.98
N ASN A 115 13.19 -51.92 28.65
CA ASN A 115 12.30 -50.93 28.06
C ASN A 115 13.03 -50.10 27.00
N THR A 116 14.30 -49.76 27.25
CA THR A 116 15.16 -49.06 26.30
C THR A 116 15.39 -49.95 25.06
N ALA A 117 15.67 -51.24 25.23
CA ALA A 117 15.84 -52.19 24.12
C ALA A 117 14.58 -52.23 23.23
N LYS A 118 13.38 -52.24 23.85
CA LYS A 118 12.10 -52.22 23.11
C LYS A 118 11.89 -50.92 22.32
N LEU A 119 12.34 -49.76 22.83
CA LEU A 119 12.23 -48.48 22.10
C LEU A 119 13.11 -48.49 20.83
N LEU A 120 14.22 -49.22 20.85
CA LEU A 120 15.13 -49.34 19.70
C LEU A 120 14.51 -50.16 18.55
N GLU A 121 13.39 -50.84 18.74
CA GLU A 121 12.72 -51.60 17.67
C GLU A 121 12.24 -50.66 16.54
N ASN A 122 11.88 -49.38 16.89
CA ASN A 122 11.46 -48.43 15.91
C ASN A 122 12.60 -47.46 15.59
N VAL A 123 12.90 -47.30 14.29
CA VAL A 123 13.97 -46.45 13.83
C VAL A 123 13.38 -45.32 13.01
N GLU A 124 13.46 -44.09 13.52
CA GLU A 124 13.00 -42.90 12.79
C GLU A 124 13.92 -42.68 11.59
N PRO A 125 13.39 -42.08 10.49
CA PRO A 125 14.25 -41.69 9.37
C PRO A 125 15.30 -40.71 9.86
N SER A 126 16.48 -40.74 9.26
CA SER A 126 17.52 -39.76 9.57
C SER A 126 17.05 -38.35 9.29
N ARG A 127 17.46 -37.39 10.12
CA ARG A 127 17.27 -35.97 9.87
C ARG A 127 18.29 -35.44 8.87
N SER A 128 19.39 -36.16 8.66
CA SER A 128 20.44 -35.78 7.71
C SER A 128 20.00 -36.08 6.28
N VAL A 129 20.58 -35.35 5.35
CA VAL A 129 20.38 -35.52 3.91
C VAL A 129 21.54 -36.35 3.34
N VAL A 130 21.24 -37.32 2.47
CA VAL A 130 22.24 -38.11 1.76
C VAL A 130 22.36 -37.57 0.33
N TYR A 131 23.57 -37.23 -0.10
CA TYR A 131 23.85 -36.76 -1.47
C TYR A 131 24.40 -37.87 -2.34
N LYS A 132 23.90 -37.97 -3.60
CA LYS A 132 24.38 -38.90 -4.62
C LYS A 132 24.67 -38.10 -5.91
N GLY A 133 25.73 -38.50 -6.64
CA GLY A 133 26.11 -37.85 -7.89
C GLY A 133 26.84 -36.54 -7.70
N GLU A 134 27.05 -35.81 -8.80
CA GLU A 134 27.81 -34.55 -8.83
C GLU A 134 27.08 -33.52 -9.71
N GLY A 135 27.25 -32.23 -9.39
CA GLY A 135 26.67 -31.13 -10.15
C GLY A 135 25.92 -30.15 -9.29
N GLU A 136 25.28 -29.18 -9.96
CA GLU A 136 24.60 -28.06 -9.34
C GLU A 136 23.08 -28.19 -9.37
N VAL A 137 22.55 -29.16 -10.10
CA VAL A 137 21.12 -29.36 -10.25
C VAL A 137 20.67 -30.40 -9.22
N LEU A 138 19.68 -30.07 -8.42
CA LEU A 138 19.26 -30.86 -7.26
C LEU A 138 17.87 -31.48 -7.50
N LYS A 139 17.80 -32.80 -7.31
CA LYS A 139 16.54 -33.55 -7.39
C LYS A 139 16.35 -34.34 -6.10
N ALA A 140 15.35 -33.95 -5.30
CA ALA A 140 15.03 -34.67 -4.07
C ALA A 140 14.18 -35.90 -4.36
N THR A 141 14.39 -36.98 -3.59
CA THR A 141 13.47 -38.12 -3.58
C THR A 141 12.55 -38.01 -2.34
N ASP A 142 11.31 -38.41 -2.50
CA ASP A 142 10.29 -38.40 -1.44
C ASP A 142 10.16 -39.77 -0.71
N ARG A 143 11.08 -40.71 -0.94
CA ARG A 143 11.02 -42.06 -0.39
C ARG A 143 11.59 -42.14 1.05
N VAL A 144 11.27 -41.16 1.88
CA VAL A 144 11.67 -41.16 3.30
C VAL A 144 10.74 -42.10 4.06
N SER A 145 11.30 -43.09 4.79
CA SER A 145 10.48 -44.00 5.59
C SER A 145 11.17 -44.34 6.89
N ALA A 146 10.36 -44.62 7.92
CA ALA A 146 10.84 -45.21 9.17
C ALA A 146 11.26 -46.68 8.96
N GLY A 147 12.18 -47.15 9.78
CA GLY A 147 12.57 -48.53 9.80
C GLY A 147 12.00 -49.26 11.01
N ARG A 148 12.08 -50.56 10.94
CA ARG A 148 11.70 -51.44 12.05
C ARG A 148 12.68 -52.58 12.19
N ARG A 149 13.19 -52.79 13.40
CA ARG A 149 14.06 -53.92 13.72
C ARG A 149 13.38 -54.84 14.72
N ILE A 150 13.72 -56.10 14.68
CA ILE A 150 13.32 -57.12 15.65
C ILE A 150 14.55 -57.42 16.48
N ILE A 151 14.44 -57.30 17.80
CA ILE A 151 15.55 -57.39 18.73
C ILE A 151 15.38 -58.63 19.63
N SER A 152 16.47 -59.41 19.79
CA SER A 152 16.59 -60.47 20.79
C SER A 152 17.36 -59.92 21.99
N TYR A 153 16.69 -59.87 23.16
CA TYR A 153 17.23 -59.27 24.36
C TYR A 153 17.34 -60.35 25.46
N ASP A 154 18.50 -60.44 26.12
CA ASP A 154 18.76 -61.34 27.23
C ASP A 154 18.70 -60.58 28.56
N ASP A 155 17.62 -60.81 29.35
CA ASP A 155 17.41 -60.16 30.64
C ASP A 155 18.50 -60.46 31.67
N ARG A 156 19.13 -61.65 31.58
CA ARG A 156 20.15 -62.10 32.58
C ARG A 156 21.41 -61.21 32.45
N TYR A 157 21.80 -60.90 31.24
CA TYR A 157 23.03 -60.16 30.99
C TYR A 157 22.79 -58.71 30.60
N ASN A 158 21.51 -58.27 30.50
CA ASN A 158 21.12 -56.97 30.02
C ASN A 158 21.76 -56.65 28.66
N LEU A 159 21.63 -57.57 27.72
CA LEU A 159 22.39 -57.58 26.48
C LEU A 159 21.46 -57.82 25.29
N ILE A 160 21.61 -57.02 24.25
CA ILE A 160 21.02 -57.31 22.95
C ILE A 160 21.92 -58.33 22.26
N THR A 161 21.41 -59.55 22.04
CA THR A 161 22.19 -60.68 21.50
C THR A 161 22.00 -60.88 19.99
N ASP A 162 20.91 -60.29 19.42
CA ASP A 162 20.67 -60.39 17.98
C ASP A 162 19.69 -59.27 17.57
N GLN A 163 19.80 -58.88 16.28
CA GLN A 163 18.81 -58.01 15.65
C GLN A 163 18.62 -58.36 14.18
N ARG A 164 17.41 -58.16 13.67
CA ARG A 164 17.09 -58.30 12.26
C ARG A 164 16.30 -57.04 11.81
N MET A 165 16.71 -56.39 10.73
CA MET A 165 15.95 -55.29 10.17
C MET A 165 14.77 -55.85 9.38
N ALA A 166 13.57 -55.71 9.93
CA ALA A 166 12.33 -56.06 9.22
C ALA A 166 12.04 -55.04 8.10
N GLU A 167 12.32 -53.77 8.37
CA GLU A 167 12.21 -52.70 7.39
C GLU A 167 13.39 -51.73 7.59
N LEU A 168 14.15 -51.48 6.52
CA LEU A 168 15.25 -50.50 6.55
C LEU A 168 14.67 -49.08 6.47
N PRO A 169 15.11 -48.15 7.34
CA PRO A 169 14.71 -46.75 7.18
C PRO A 169 15.33 -46.16 5.93
N ARG A 170 14.64 -45.21 5.29
CA ARG A 170 15.13 -44.51 4.12
C ARG A 170 15.34 -43.01 4.45
N SER A 171 16.51 -42.50 4.13
CA SER A 171 16.84 -41.09 4.31
C SER A 171 16.39 -40.27 3.12
N LEU A 172 16.23 -38.95 3.35
CA LEU A 172 16.05 -38.01 2.25
C LEU A 172 17.32 -38.03 1.39
N THR A 173 17.17 -38.39 0.12
CA THR A 173 18.28 -38.40 -0.83
C THR A 173 18.12 -37.27 -1.81
N ILE A 174 19.16 -36.48 -1.97
CA ILE A 174 19.28 -35.44 -2.99
C ILE A 174 20.30 -35.93 -4.04
N THR A 175 19.80 -36.12 -5.26
CA THR A 175 20.65 -36.46 -6.41
C THR A 175 21.13 -35.15 -7.05
N ARG A 176 22.45 -35.05 -7.23
CA ARG A 176 23.09 -33.93 -7.95
C ARG A 176 23.27 -34.37 -9.41
N LEU A 177 22.96 -33.44 -10.31
CA LEU A 177 23.00 -33.63 -11.76
C LEU A 177 23.72 -32.42 -12.39
N GLY A 178 24.10 -32.55 -13.66
CA GLY A 178 24.64 -31.45 -14.44
C GLY A 178 26.14 -31.23 -14.31
N HIS A 179 26.86 -32.16 -13.66
CA HIS A 179 28.35 -32.12 -13.69
C HIS A 179 28.86 -32.55 -15.04
N THR A 180 29.88 -31.87 -15.56
CA THR A 180 30.55 -32.26 -16.79
C THR A 180 32.01 -31.79 -16.77
N ASP A 181 32.92 -32.66 -17.28
CA ASP A 181 34.32 -32.32 -17.49
C ASP A 181 34.53 -31.51 -18.79
N GLU A 182 33.52 -31.46 -19.65
CA GLU A 182 33.55 -30.59 -20.83
C GLU A 182 33.42 -29.12 -20.41
N LYS A 183 34.05 -28.23 -21.21
CA LYS A 183 33.94 -26.78 -20.98
C LYS A 183 32.55 -26.25 -21.42
N LEU A 184 31.47 -26.73 -20.76
CA LEU A 184 30.11 -26.27 -20.96
C LEU A 184 29.78 -25.29 -19.86
N ILE A 185 29.05 -24.21 -20.23
CA ILE A 185 28.62 -23.21 -19.25
C ILE A 185 27.22 -22.68 -19.61
N ALA A 186 26.37 -22.62 -18.62
CA ALA A 186 24.97 -22.12 -18.74
C ALA A 186 24.86 -20.74 -18.09
N LEU A 187 24.49 -19.73 -18.89
CA LEU A 187 24.14 -18.42 -18.37
C LEU A 187 22.69 -18.46 -17.88
N THR A 188 22.46 -18.00 -16.65
CA THR A 188 21.10 -17.91 -16.09
C THR A 188 20.84 -16.51 -15.59
N PHE A 189 19.58 -16.05 -15.74
CA PHE A 189 19.12 -14.73 -15.35
C PHE A 189 17.91 -14.86 -14.44
N ASP A 190 17.98 -14.24 -13.27
CA ASP A 190 16.92 -14.29 -12.26
C ASP A 190 16.16 -12.96 -12.17
N ASP A 191 15.00 -12.96 -11.54
CA ASP A 191 14.12 -11.84 -11.19
C ASP A 191 13.27 -11.28 -12.33
N GLY A 192 13.62 -11.52 -13.58
CA GLY A 192 12.96 -10.93 -14.75
C GLY A 192 11.51 -11.39 -14.99
N PRO A 193 10.91 -10.94 -16.08
CA PRO A 193 11.46 -9.97 -17.02
C PRO A 193 11.30 -8.50 -16.56
N SER A 194 12.24 -7.65 -16.92
CA SER A 194 12.15 -6.20 -16.71
C SER A 194 11.99 -5.49 -18.06
N ARG A 195 11.23 -4.40 -18.05
CA ARG A 195 11.03 -3.57 -19.24
C ARG A 195 12.32 -2.91 -19.71
N GLU A 196 13.20 -2.61 -18.76
CA GLU A 196 14.43 -1.86 -19.02
C GLU A 196 15.60 -2.75 -19.44
N PHE A 197 15.89 -3.82 -18.69
CA PHE A 197 17.13 -4.57 -18.84
C PHE A 197 16.99 -5.86 -19.66
N THR A 198 15.89 -6.60 -19.50
CA THR A 198 15.71 -7.88 -20.22
C THR A 198 15.82 -7.72 -21.75
N PRO A 199 15.20 -6.68 -22.38
CA PRO A 199 15.36 -6.52 -23.84
C PRO A 199 16.80 -6.24 -24.27
N GLN A 200 17.60 -5.56 -23.45
CA GLN A 200 19.01 -5.30 -23.72
C GLN A 200 19.84 -6.60 -23.68
N ILE A 201 19.56 -7.44 -22.66
CA ILE A 201 20.18 -8.75 -22.48
C ILE A 201 19.85 -9.66 -23.68
N LEU A 202 18.55 -9.72 -24.05
CA LEU A 202 18.13 -10.52 -25.21
C LEU A 202 18.81 -10.08 -26.51
N ARG A 203 19.01 -8.78 -26.70
CA ARG A 203 19.73 -8.26 -27.87
C ARG A 203 21.18 -8.76 -27.87
N ILE A 204 21.88 -8.65 -26.73
CA ILE A 204 23.27 -9.12 -26.60
C ILE A 204 23.37 -10.63 -26.86
N LEU A 205 22.49 -11.43 -26.27
CA LEU A 205 22.47 -12.88 -26.44
C LEU A 205 22.23 -13.25 -27.92
N ARG A 206 21.33 -12.52 -28.60
CA ARG A 206 21.08 -12.74 -30.05
C ARG A 206 22.28 -12.35 -30.91
N GLU A 207 22.90 -11.20 -30.62
CA GLU A 207 24.11 -10.73 -31.33
C GLU A 207 25.31 -11.69 -31.15
N LYS A 208 25.40 -12.29 -29.99
CA LYS A 208 26.45 -13.25 -29.64
C LYS A 208 26.11 -14.71 -29.98
N ASP A 209 24.90 -14.96 -30.48
CA ASP A 209 24.38 -16.31 -30.75
C ASP A 209 24.56 -17.23 -29.53
N VAL A 210 24.00 -16.80 -28.38
CA VAL A 210 24.04 -17.56 -27.13
C VAL A 210 22.61 -17.79 -26.65
N LYS A 211 22.32 -19.04 -26.25
CA LYS A 211 21.08 -19.36 -25.56
C LYS A 211 21.33 -19.40 -24.04
N ALA A 212 20.36 -19.00 -23.27
CA ALA A 212 20.44 -18.87 -21.81
C ALA A 212 19.17 -19.43 -21.15
N THR A 213 19.14 -19.44 -19.83
CA THR A 213 17.94 -19.83 -19.06
C THR A 213 17.50 -18.66 -18.18
N PHE A 214 16.22 -18.33 -18.22
CA PHE A 214 15.64 -17.20 -17.46
C PHE A 214 14.71 -17.75 -16.37
N PHE A 215 15.00 -17.45 -15.11
CA PHE A 215 14.15 -17.79 -13.97
C PHE A 215 13.24 -16.58 -13.67
N VAL A 216 11.99 -16.66 -14.12
CA VAL A 216 11.10 -15.51 -14.14
C VAL A 216 10.26 -15.44 -12.86
N VAL A 217 10.13 -14.22 -12.32
CA VAL A 217 9.18 -13.90 -11.26
C VAL A 217 7.80 -13.76 -11.90
N GLY A 218 6.83 -14.54 -11.43
CA GLY A 218 5.52 -14.64 -12.04
C GLY A 218 4.80 -13.29 -12.18
N ALA A 219 4.90 -12.44 -11.17
CA ALA A 219 4.30 -11.09 -11.21
C ALA A 219 4.88 -10.25 -12.36
N ASN A 220 6.20 -10.29 -12.55
CA ASN A 220 6.89 -9.58 -13.63
C ASN A 220 6.50 -10.15 -15.00
N ALA A 221 6.45 -11.47 -15.09
CA ALA A 221 6.03 -12.16 -16.32
C ALA A 221 4.58 -11.82 -16.71
N ALA A 222 3.70 -11.67 -15.73
CA ALA A 222 2.30 -11.27 -15.95
C ALA A 222 2.17 -9.82 -16.43
N LEU A 223 3.05 -8.94 -15.93
CA LEU A 223 3.07 -7.52 -16.30
C LEU A 223 3.69 -7.31 -17.69
N GLU A 224 4.70 -8.10 -18.05
CA GLU A 224 5.48 -7.94 -19.29
C GLU A 224 5.37 -9.17 -20.21
N PRO A 225 4.15 -9.58 -20.62
CA PRO A 225 3.97 -10.78 -21.43
C PRO A 225 4.63 -10.70 -22.81
N GLY A 226 4.86 -9.50 -23.33
CA GLY A 226 5.57 -9.30 -24.60
C GLY A 226 7.04 -9.72 -24.49
N ILE A 227 7.69 -9.35 -23.40
CA ILE A 227 9.08 -9.70 -23.14
C ILE A 227 9.19 -11.19 -22.82
N LEU A 228 8.26 -11.72 -22.03
CA LEU A 228 8.21 -13.17 -21.74
C LEU A 228 8.12 -13.98 -23.04
N ARG A 229 7.27 -13.58 -23.98
CA ARG A 229 7.17 -14.24 -25.30
C ARG A 229 8.46 -14.09 -26.12
N ALA A 230 9.15 -12.95 -26.00
CA ALA A 230 10.44 -12.75 -26.70
C ALA A 230 11.52 -13.71 -26.16
N ILE A 231 11.62 -13.88 -24.84
CA ILE A 231 12.52 -14.86 -24.20
C ILE A 231 12.26 -16.25 -24.80
N TYR A 232 10.99 -16.64 -24.82
CA TYR A 232 10.58 -17.97 -25.31
C TYR A 232 10.86 -18.14 -26.81
N ALA A 233 10.51 -17.13 -27.62
CA ALA A 233 10.68 -17.17 -29.08
C ALA A 233 12.16 -17.16 -29.51
N ASP A 234 13.03 -16.53 -28.74
CA ASP A 234 14.47 -16.52 -28.99
C ASP A 234 15.14 -17.86 -28.65
N GLY A 235 14.38 -18.84 -28.14
CA GLY A 235 14.88 -20.19 -27.90
C GLY A 235 15.53 -20.40 -26.53
N HIS A 236 15.34 -19.47 -25.59
CA HIS A 236 15.85 -19.60 -24.24
C HIS A 236 14.98 -20.54 -23.41
N ASP A 237 15.56 -21.21 -22.41
CA ASP A 237 14.78 -21.92 -21.40
C ASP A 237 14.15 -20.91 -20.43
N ILE A 238 12.98 -21.26 -19.87
CA ILE A 238 12.32 -20.46 -18.84
C ILE A 238 12.07 -21.37 -17.63
N GLY A 239 12.51 -20.91 -16.47
CA GLY A 239 12.26 -21.55 -15.18
C GLY A 239 11.38 -20.69 -14.29
N ASN A 240 10.85 -21.29 -13.24
CA ASN A 240 10.00 -20.67 -12.23
C ASN A 240 10.89 -20.05 -11.14
N HIS A 241 10.63 -18.76 -10.79
CA HIS A 241 11.35 -18.08 -9.70
C HIS A 241 10.34 -17.55 -8.65
N THR A 242 9.25 -18.29 -8.42
CA THR A 242 8.09 -17.91 -7.59
C THR A 242 7.28 -16.77 -8.22
N PHE A 243 6.16 -16.40 -7.58
CA PHE A 243 5.27 -15.35 -8.12
C PHE A 243 5.61 -13.97 -7.58
N THR A 244 5.88 -13.85 -6.25
CA THR A 244 6.19 -12.56 -5.59
C THR A 244 7.60 -12.47 -5.06
N HIS A 245 8.45 -13.47 -5.31
CA HIS A 245 9.85 -13.50 -4.88
C HIS A 245 10.03 -13.48 -3.34
N PRO A 246 9.29 -14.32 -2.57
CA PRO A 246 9.44 -14.35 -1.11
C PRO A 246 10.66 -15.15 -0.66
N ASN A 247 11.10 -14.93 0.57
CA ASN A 247 12.09 -15.80 1.22
C ASN A 247 11.38 -17.12 1.60
N LEU A 248 11.69 -18.20 0.89
CA LEU A 248 10.97 -19.48 1.01
C LEU A 248 11.20 -20.19 2.34
N SER A 249 12.27 -19.84 3.08
CA SER A 249 12.49 -20.39 4.41
C SER A 249 11.48 -19.88 5.46
N GLU A 250 10.83 -18.77 5.16
CA GLU A 250 9.96 -18.04 6.11
C GLU A 250 8.48 -18.23 5.84
N ILE A 251 8.09 -18.86 4.72
CA ILE A 251 6.69 -19.01 4.35
C ILE A 251 6.18 -20.43 4.60
N PRO A 252 4.88 -20.61 4.88
CA PRO A 252 4.26 -21.94 5.01
C PRO A 252 4.26 -22.70 3.67
N ALA A 253 4.19 -24.02 3.73
CA ALA A 253 4.15 -24.87 2.54
C ALA A 253 2.99 -24.49 1.59
N ALA A 254 1.79 -24.21 2.14
CA ALA A 254 0.65 -23.79 1.33
C ALA A 254 0.91 -22.50 0.53
N GLN A 255 1.69 -21.60 1.08
CA GLN A 255 2.09 -20.38 0.37
C GLN A 255 3.13 -20.71 -0.73
N LEU A 256 4.07 -21.61 -0.48
CA LEU A 256 5.01 -22.09 -1.50
C LEU A 256 4.24 -22.68 -2.70
N ASP A 257 3.23 -23.51 -2.42
CA ASP A 257 2.39 -24.11 -3.47
C ASP A 257 1.71 -23.01 -4.32
N LEU A 258 1.18 -21.97 -3.66
CA LEU A 258 0.56 -20.83 -4.36
C LEU A 258 1.57 -20.07 -5.22
N GLU A 259 2.75 -19.80 -4.68
CA GLU A 259 3.82 -19.06 -5.38
C GLU A 259 4.25 -19.79 -6.67
N LEU A 260 4.49 -21.11 -6.58
CA LEU A 260 4.92 -21.91 -7.73
C LEU A 260 3.79 -22.08 -8.75
N ASN A 261 2.56 -22.38 -8.27
CA ASN A 261 1.42 -22.58 -9.16
C ASN A 261 1.01 -21.28 -9.86
N ALA A 262 1.04 -20.13 -9.17
CA ALA A 262 0.68 -18.85 -9.79
C ALA A 262 1.62 -18.52 -10.97
N THR A 263 2.94 -18.71 -10.79
CA THR A 263 3.91 -18.50 -11.86
C THR A 263 3.67 -19.48 -13.01
N GLN A 264 3.43 -20.75 -12.68
CA GLN A 264 3.13 -21.78 -13.69
C GLN A 264 1.91 -21.39 -14.53
N ARG A 265 0.84 -20.86 -13.87
CA ARG A 265 -0.36 -20.39 -14.57
C ARG A 265 -0.08 -19.22 -15.51
N VAL A 266 0.87 -18.33 -15.17
CA VAL A 266 1.30 -17.27 -16.09
C VAL A 266 1.96 -17.88 -17.33
N LEU A 267 2.90 -18.83 -17.16
CA LEU A 267 3.59 -19.48 -18.28
C LEU A 267 2.59 -20.22 -19.18
N GLU A 268 1.70 -20.99 -18.57
CA GLU A 268 0.63 -21.70 -19.31
C GLU A 268 -0.24 -20.73 -20.11
N SER A 269 -0.65 -19.60 -19.51
CA SER A 269 -1.58 -18.67 -20.14
C SER A 269 -0.92 -17.82 -21.23
N LYS A 270 0.35 -17.48 -21.08
CA LYS A 270 1.05 -16.57 -22.02
C LYS A 270 1.83 -17.30 -23.11
N LEU A 271 2.33 -18.51 -22.82
CA LEU A 271 3.21 -19.28 -23.70
C LEU A 271 2.63 -20.63 -24.15
N GLY A 272 1.65 -21.14 -23.45
CA GLY A 272 1.09 -22.47 -23.72
C GLY A 272 2.03 -23.62 -23.31
N VAL A 273 2.96 -23.36 -22.38
CA VAL A 273 3.90 -24.37 -21.89
C VAL A 273 3.95 -24.34 -20.36
N ARG A 274 4.43 -25.44 -19.79
CA ARG A 274 4.82 -25.54 -18.39
C ARG A 274 6.34 -25.45 -18.28
N THR A 275 6.86 -25.34 -17.06
CA THR A 275 8.30 -25.53 -16.81
C THR A 275 8.50 -26.51 -15.66
N THR A 276 9.54 -27.33 -15.78
CA THR A 276 10.03 -28.20 -14.69
C THR A 276 11.24 -27.59 -13.99
N LEU A 277 11.79 -26.48 -14.51
CA LEU A 277 12.93 -25.82 -13.91
C LEU A 277 12.48 -24.84 -12.82
N PHE A 278 13.16 -24.88 -11.68
CA PHE A 278 12.85 -23.99 -10.55
C PHE A 278 14.15 -23.52 -9.91
N ARG A 279 14.20 -22.24 -9.57
CA ARG A 279 15.26 -21.69 -8.73
C ARG A 279 14.62 -20.93 -7.57
N PRO A 280 14.88 -21.33 -6.30
CA PRO A 280 14.31 -20.60 -5.16
C PRO A 280 14.98 -19.23 -4.97
N PRO A 281 14.19 -18.18 -4.66
CA PRO A 281 14.74 -16.85 -4.31
C PRO A 281 15.67 -16.89 -3.10
N PHE A 282 16.65 -16.01 -3.07
CA PHE A 282 17.60 -15.80 -1.97
C PHE A 282 18.44 -17.03 -1.60
N VAL A 283 18.54 -18.04 -2.47
CA VAL A 283 19.38 -19.20 -2.20
C VAL A 283 20.84 -18.80 -2.45
N LYS A 284 21.59 -18.68 -1.38
CA LYS A 284 23.05 -18.75 -1.43
C LYS A 284 23.40 -20.21 -1.70
N ASP A 285 24.65 -20.50 -2.08
CA ASP A 285 25.11 -21.86 -2.38
C ASP A 285 25.06 -22.75 -1.11
N ILE A 286 23.87 -22.87 -0.53
CA ILE A 286 23.62 -23.59 0.71
C ILE A 286 22.96 -24.93 0.35
N GLU A 287 23.72 -25.98 0.55
CA GLU A 287 23.20 -27.34 0.40
C GLU A 287 22.50 -27.74 1.70
N PRO A 288 21.22 -28.11 1.66
CA PRO A 288 20.55 -28.57 2.89
C PRO A 288 21.27 -29.75 3.50
N GLU A 289 21.67 -29.62 4.75
CA GLU A 289 22.31 -30.71 5.53
C GLU A 289 21.26 -31.50 6.30
N THR A 290 20.09 -30.88 6.54
CA THR A 290 19.00 -31.51 7.28
C THR A 290 17.73 -31.54 6.45
N ARG A 291 16.84 -32.45 6.80
CA ARG A 291 15.51 -32.59 6.19
C ARG A 291 14.67 -31.32 6.32
N ASP A 292 14.78 -30.60 7.45
CA ASP A 292 14.04 -29.36 7.66
C ASP A 292 14.52 -28.25 6.72
N GLN A 293 15.82 -28.15 6.50
CA GLN A 293 16.40 -27.21 5.54
C GLN A 293 16.02 -27.58 4.10
N ALA A 294 15.83 -28.87 3.81
CA ALA A 294 15.47 -29.35 2.48
C ALA A 294 13.97 -29.22 2.17
N ARG A 295 13.17 -28.64 3.05
CA ARG A 295 11.70 -28.58 2.90
C ARG A 295 11.28 -28.01 1.54
N THR A 296 11.84 -26.87 1.13
CA THR A 296 11.53 -26.22 -0.16
C THR A 296 11.85 -27.14 -1.33
N LEU A 297 13.01 -27.80 -1.28
CA LEU A 297 13.47 -28.74 -2.32
C LEU A 297 12.53 -29.93 -2.44
N VAL A 298 12.12 -30.52 -1.30
CA VAL A 298 11.20 -31.66 -1.26
C VAL A 298 9.81 -31.26 -1.81
N SER A 299 9.28 -30.12 -1.34
CA SER A 299 7.95 -29.65 -1.78
C SER A 299 7.94 -29.34 -3.28
N SER A 300 8.95 -28.63 -3.80
CA SER A 300 9.02 -28.33 -5.23
C SER A 300 9.18 -29.62 -6.06
N ALA A 301 9.99 -30.57 -5.58
CA ALA A 301 10.17 -31.88 -6.27
C ALA A 301 8.84 -32.66 -6.32
N ALA A 302 8.04 -32.60 -5.26
CA ALA A 302 6.71 -33.23 -5.23
C ALA A 302 5.76 -32.64 -6.27
N MET A 303 5.98 -31.36 -6.65
CA MET A 303 5.23 -30.66 -7.70
C MET A 303 5.81 -30.90 -9.10
N GLY A 304 6.91 -31.71 -9.21
CA GLY A 304 7.56 -32.05 -10.47
C GLY A 304 8.69 -31.11 -10.89
N TYR A 305 9.16 -30.25 -10.01
CA TYR A 305 10.26 -29.34 -10.32
C TYR A 305 11.63 -29.95 -10.04
N ILE A 306 12.61 -29.51 -10.84
CA ILE A 306 14.05 -29.76 -10.66
C ILE A 306 14.64 -28.43 -10.18
N THR A 307 15.34 -28.44 -9.05
CA THR A 307 15.91 -27.23 -8.46
C THR A 307 17.28 -26.96 -9.05
N ILE A 308 17.46 -25.75 -9.58
CA ILE A 308 18.69 -25.31 -10.27
C ILE A 308 19.52 -24.48 -9.29
N GLY A 309 20.77 -24.95 -9.05
CA GLY A 309 21.72 -24.26 -8.19
C GLY A 309 22.49 -23.14 -8.89
N LEU A 310 23.50 -22.62 -8.20
CA LEU A 310 24.20 -21.40 -8.62
C LEU A 310 25.63 -21.36 -7.98
N LYS A 311 26.58 -22.08 -8.55
CA LYS A 311 27.93 -22.10 -7.96
C LYS A 311 28.85 -21.00 -8.50
N ILE A 312 28.50 -20.42 -9.66
CA ILE A 312 29.21 -19.27 -10.19
C ILE A 312 28.35 -18.04 -9.99
N ASP A 313 28.48 -17.38 -8.84
CA ASP A 313 27.77 -16.17 -8.48
C ASP A 313 28.74 -14.99 -8.43
N PRO A 314 28.77 -14.11 -9.45
CA PRO A 314 29.65 -12.94 -9.45
C PRO A 314 29.15 -11.80 -8.59
N LEU A 315 27.99 -11.94 -7.93
CA LEU A 315 27.32 -10.94 -7.08
C LEU A 315 26.99 -9.66 -7.88
N ASP A 316 26.45 -9.82 -9.09
CA ASP A 316 26.11 -8.69 -9.95
C ASP A 316 25.02 -7.80 -9.31
N TRP A 317 24.18 -8.36 -8.45
CA TRP A 317 23.13 -7.66 -7.72
C TRP A 317 23.71 -6.64 -6.71
N GLU A 318 24.96 -6.82 -6.23
CA GLU A 318 25.66 -5.85 -5.37
C GLU A 318 26.21 -4.65 -6.15
N ARG A 319 26.24 -4.73 -7.50
CA ARG A 319 26.76 -3.70 -8.40
C ARG A 319 28.24 -3.38 -8.13
N PRO A 320 29.11 -4.41 -8.14
CA PRO A 320 30.55 -4.22 -7.84
C PRO A 320 31.35 -3.56 -8.98
N GLY A 321 30.73 -3.28 -10.12
CA GLY A 321 31.35 -2.82 -11.34
C GLY A 321 31.40 -3.88 -12.42
N ALA A 322 31.17 -3.51 -13.69
CA ALA A 322 31.07 -4.46 -14.81
C ALA A 322 32.34 -5.36 -14.92
N LEU A 323 33.53 -4.75 -14.80
CA LEU A 323 34.78 -5.52 -14.88
C LEU A 323 34.94 -6.52 -13.73
N GLU A 324 34.47 -6.18 -12.55
CA GLU A 324 34.52 -7.09 -11.40
C GLU A 324 33.59 -8.28 -11.61
N ILE A 325 32.38 -8.04 -12.17
CA ILE A 325 31.43 -9.11 -12.53
C ILE A 325 32.11 -10.07 -13.53
N VAL A 326 32.77 -9.53 -14.56
CA VAL A 326 33.52 -10.32 -15.56
C VAL A 326 34.59 -11.16 -14.85
N ASN A 327 35.45 -10.50 -14.06
CA ASN A 327 36.58 -11.16 -13.40
C ASN A 327 36.14 -12.30 -12.48
N ARG A 328 35.11 -12.08 -11.67
CA ARG A 328 34.58 -13.11 -10.77
C ARG A 328 34.03 -14.30 -11.57
N THR A 329 33.23 -14.02 -12.60
CA THR A 329 32.68 -15.07 -13.47
C THR A 329 33.77 -15.93 -14.09
N ILE A 330 34.78 -15.30 -14.70
CA ILE A 330 35.88 -16.00 -15.37
C ILE A 330 36.67 -16.82 -14.36
N ASN A 331 37.05 -16.23 -13.24
CA ASN A 331 37.88 -16.92 -12.22
C ASN A 331 37.15 -18.14 -11.65
N TYR A 332 35.83 -18.03 -11.37
CA TYR A 332 35.07 -19.17 -10.84
C TYR A 332 34.89 -20.26 -11.89
N ALA A 333 34.63 -19.89 -13.15
CA ALA A 333 34.53 -20.86 -14.25
C ALA A 333 35.87 -21.58 -14.47
N MET A 334 37.00 -20.85 -14.46
CA MET A 334 38.35 -21.44 -14.62
C MET A 334 38.72 -22.31 -13.42
N ALA A 335 38.26 -22.02 -12.25
CA ALA A 335 38.46 -22.82 -11.03
C ALA A 335 37.54 -24.04 -10.97
N GLN A 336 36.74 -24.28 -12.00
CA GLN A 336 35.78 -25.38 -12.10
C GLN A 336 34.84 -25.45 -10.89
N ARG A 337 34.40 -24.28 -10.36
CA ARG A 337 33.49 -24.25 -9.24
C ARG A 337 32.12 -24.84 -9.63
N GLY A 338 31.73 -24.70 -10.90
CA GLY A 338 30.44 -25.16 -11.43
C GLY A 338 30.32 -24.85 -12.91
N ASN A 339 29.14 -25.15 -13.45
CA ASN A 339 28.81 -24.95 -14.86
C ASN A 339 27.65 -23.95 -15.06
N ILE A 340 27.08 -23.41 -13.99
CA ILE A 340 25.93 -22.51 -14.06
C ILE A 340 26.29 -21.14 -13.46
N VAL A 341 26.15 -20.08 -14.28
CA VAL A 341 26.43 -18.70 -13.90
C VAL A 341 25.11 -18.03 -13.50
N LEU A 342 25.07 -17.47 -12.30
CA LEU A 342 23.94 -16.65 -11.84
C LEU A 342 24.18 -15.20 -12.23
N LEU A 343 23.22 -14.60 -12.93
CA LEU A 343 23.12 -13.17 -13.22
C LEU A 343 21.67 -12.76 -12.99
N HIS A 344 21.41 -11.46 -13.03
CA HIS A 344 20.04 -10.94 -12.84
C HIS A 344 19.66 -9.99 -13.99
N ASP A 345 18.40 -10.08 -14.47
CA ASP A 345 17.87 -9.17 -15.49
C ASP A 345 16.78 -8.24 -14.95
N ALA A 346 16.53 -8.31 -13.62
CA ALA A 346 15.59 -7.41 -12.92
C ALA A 346 15.97 -7.30 -11.42
N GLY A 347 15.07 -6.82 -10.58
CA GLY A 347 15.32 -6.68 -9.14
C GLY A 347 16.23 -5.50 -8.78
N GLY A 348 16.25 -4.44 -9.61
CA GLY A 348 17.06 -3.24 -9.39
C GLY A 348 17.79 -2.80 -10.64
N ASP A 349 18.77 -1.91 -10.49
CA ASP A 349 19.59 -1.43 -11.62
C ASP A 349 20.58 -2.53 -12.04
N ARG A 350 20.39 -3.05 -13.26
CA ARG A 350 21.24 -4.11 -13.87
C ARG A 350 22.11 -3.58 -15.03
N SER A 351 22.36 -2.28 -15.06
CA SER A 351 23.21 -1.66 -16.10
C SER A 351 24.59 -2.30 -16.16
N GLN A 352 25.19 -2.62 -14.99
CA GLN A 352 26.52 -3.25 -14.93
C GLN A 352 26.48 -4.70 -15.45
N THR A 353 25.39 -5.41 -15.21
CA THR A 353 25.19 -6.78 -15.75
C THR A 353 25.10 -6.71 -17.28
N VAL A 354 24.34 -5.77 -17.82
CA VAL A 354 24.22 -5.54 -19.26
C VAL A 354 25.59 -5.23 -19.88
N GLU A 355 26.37 -4.36 -19.22
CA GLU A 355 27.73 -3.98 -19.67
C GLU A 355 28.71 -5.17 -19.62
N ALA A 356 28.63 -5.98 -18.56
CA ALA A 356 29.54 -7.14 -18.34
C ALA A 356 29.23 -8.29 -19.30
N LEU A 357 27.98 -8.50 -19.69
CA LEU A 357 27.53 -9.69 -20.40
C LEU A 357 28.31 -9.98 -21.70
N PRO A 358 28.51 -9.03 -22.64
CA PRO A 358 29.27 -9.32 -23.86
C PRO A 358 30.73 -9.69 -23.56
N MET A 359 31.32 -9.07 -22.53
CA MET A 359 32.72 -9.38 -22.15
C MET A 359 32.81 -10.80 -21.53
N ILE A 360 31.84 -11.19 -20.69
CA ILE A 360 31.76 -12.54 -20.13
C ILE A 360 31.72 -13.57 -21.28
N ILE A 361 30.85 -13.34 -22.26
CA ILE A 361 30.68 -14.28 -23.38
C ILE A 361 31.98 -14.40 -24.19
N ASP A 362 32.59 -13.27 -24.56
CA ASP A 362 33.79 -13.27 -25.39
C ASP A 362 34.98 -13.92 -24.66
N GLU A 363 35.20 -13.59 -23.40
CA GLU A 363 36.29 -14.13 -22.60
C GLU A 363 36.16 -15.64 -22.34
N LEU A 364 34.94 -16.12 -22.04
CA LEU A 364 34.73 -17.57 -21.86
C LEU A 364 34.90 -18.32 -23.17
N ARG A 365 34.43 -17.79 -24.32
CA ARG A 365 34.65 -18.40 -25.64
C ARG A 365 36.13 -18.47 -25.97
N ALA A 366 36.88 -17.41 -25.70
CA ALA A 366 38.33 -17.39 -25.94
C ALA A 366 39.08 -18.46 -25.14
N ARG A 367 38.51 -18.91 -24.03
CA ARG A 367 39.05 -19.99 -23.19
C ARG A 367 38.49 -21.37 -23.53
N GLY A 368 37.71 -21.45 -24.60
CA GLY A 368 37.17 -22.71 -25.10
C GLY A 368 35.87 -23.17 -24.48
N PHE A 369 35.16 -22.31 -23.74
CA PHE A 369 33.84 -22.68 -23.20
C PHE A 369 32.78 -22.59 -24.31
N ARG A 370 31.82 -23.54 -24.28
CA ARG A 370 30.63 -23.57 -25.13
C ARG A 370 29.41 -23.26 -24.27
N PHE A 371 28.60 -22.32 -24.71
CA PHE A 371 27.38 -21.91 -24.01
C PHE A 371 26.26 -22.86 -24.33
N VAL A 372 25.54 -23.28 -23.29
CA VAL A 372 24.38 -24.19 -23.37
C VAL A 372 23.27 -23.67 -22.45
N THR A 373 22.03 -24.10 -22.68
CA THR A 373 20.96 -23.87 -21.71
C THR A 373 21.03 -24.89 -20.57
N VAL A 374 20.27 -24.68 -19.52
CA VAL A 374 20.21 -25.65 -18.41
C VAL A 374 19.64 -26.98 -18.89
N SER A 375 18.66 -26.98 -19.80
CA SER A 375 18.15 -28.22 -20.37
C SER A 375 19.25 -29.01 -21.10
N GLU A 376 20.02 -28.33 -21.94
CA GLU A 376 21.14 -28.93 -22.67
C GLU A 376 22.22 -29.48 -21.71
N LEU A 377 22.52 -28.70 -20.62
CA LEU A 377 23.48 -29.16 -19.60
C LEU A 377 23.05 -30.46 -18.93
N LEU A 378 21.72 -30.66 -18.80
CA LEU A 378 21.13 -31.86 -18.22
C LEU A 378 20.98 -33.01 -19.24
N GLY A 379 21.32 -32.76 -20.50
CA GLY A 379 21.07 -33.74 -21.58
C GLY A 379 19.61 -33.95 -21.92
N LEU A 380 18.77 -32.94 -21.59
CA LEU A 380 17.32 -32.95 -21.83
C LEU A 380 17.00 -32.02 -22.99
N SER A 381 15.97 -32.37 -23.73
CA SER A 381 15.40 -31.46 -24.72
C SER A 381 14.63 -30.33 -24.06
N ARG A 382 14.54 -29.19 -24.73
CA ARG A 382 13.71 -28.05 -24.27
C ARG A 382 12.26 -28.47 -24.02
N ALA A 383 11.71 -29.38 -24.83
CA ALA A 383 10.34 -29.86 -24.69
C ALA A 383 10.14 -30.72 -23.43
N GLU A 384 11.20 -31.37 -22.93
CA GLU A 384 11.14 -32.14 -21.68
C GLU A 384 11.12 -31.21 -20.46
N VAL A 385 11.89 -30.13 -20.48
CA VAL A 385 11.92 -29.15 -19.37
C VAL A 385 10.79 -28.12 -19.48
N MET A 386 10.26 -27.87 -20.69
CA MET A 386 9.16 -26.95 -20.96
C MET A 386 8.07 -27.66 -21.80
N PRO A 387 7.38 -28.66 -21.23
CA PRO A 387 6.38 -29.41 -21.99
C PRO A 387 5.19 -28.53 -22.37
N PRO A 388 4.62 -28.76 -23.58
CA PRO A 388 3.43 -28.02 -24.01
C PRO A 388 2.22 -28.34 -23.13
N LEU A 389 1.33 -27.38 -22.99
CA LEU A 389 0.12 -27.53 -22.19
C LEU A 389 -0.83 -28.55 -22.85
N PRO A 390 -1.32 -29.56 -22.12
CA PRO A 390 -2.32 -30.50 -22.64
C PRO A 390 -3.60 -29.78 -23.08
N GLN A 391 -4.32 -30.36 -24.05
CA GLN A 391 -5.57 -29.77 -24.58
C GLN A 391 -6.62 -29.51 -23.49
N GLU A 392 -6.72 -30.39 -22.52
CA GLU A 392 -7.63 -30.27 -21.36
C GLU A 392 -7.38 -29.02 -20.52
N GLY A 393 -6.15 -28.51 -20.47
CA GLY A 393 -5.77 -27.32 -19.72
C GLY A 393 -6.06 -25.99 -20.41
N ARG A 394 -6.40 -26.02 -21.73
CA ARG A 394 -6.49 -24.78 -22.52
C ARG A 394 -7.61 -23.84 -22.09
N MET A 395 -8.76 -24.37 -21.67
CA MET A 395 -9.87 -23.53 -21.20
C MET A 395 -9.48 -22.79 -19.92
N MET A 396 -8.87 -23.49 -18.97
CA MET A 396 -8.40 -22.86 -17.73
C MET A 396 -7.28 -21.84 -18.01
N SER A 397 -6.40 -22.16 -18.95
CA SER A 397 -5.34 -21.23 -19.40
C SER A 397 -5.94 -19.94 -19.95
N TRP A 398 -7.03 -20.01 -20.75
CA TRP A 398 -7.72 -18.84 -21.27
C TRP A 398 -8.36 -18.01 -20.14
N VAL A 399 -9.00 -18.65 -19.15
CA VAL A 399 -9.56 -17.96 -17.97
C VAL A 399 -8.45 -17.24 -17.19
N ASN A 400 -7.33 -17.90 -16.98
CA ASN A 400 -6.17 -17.32 -16.31
C ASN A 400 -5.63 -16.12 -17.10
N ASP A 401 -5.53 -16.23 -18.44
CA ASP A 401 -5.07 -15.14 -19.30
C ASP A 401 -5.98 -13.92 -19.20
N LEU A 402 -7.29 -14.14 -19.20
CA LEU A 402 -8.27 -13.07 -19.01
C LEU A 402 -8.07 -12.39 -17.63
N GLY A 403 -7.90 -13.20 -16.58
CA GLY A 403 -7.68 -12.69 -15.22
C GLY A 403 -6.41 -11.83 -15.12
N PHE A 404 -5.28 -12.34 -15.60
CA PHE A 404 -4.01 -11.60 -15.59
C PHE A 404 -4.09 -10.34 -16.47
N SER A 405 -4.77 -10.41 -17.63
CA SER A 405 -4.96 -9.26 -18.52
C SER A 405 -5.83 -8.19 -17.85
N LEU A 406 -6.92 -8.57 -17.21
CA LEU A 406 -7.78 -7.63 -16.48
C LEU A 406 -7.02 -6.98 -15.32
N ALA A 407 -6.26 -7.76 -14.56
CA ALA A 407 -5.44 -7.23 -13.45
C ALA A 407 -4.41 -6.21 -13.95
N ARG A 408 -3.72 -6.54 -15.05
CA ARG A 408 -2.73 -5.64 -15.67
C ARG A 408 -3.38 -4.34 -16.16
N HIS A 409 -4.50 -4.43 -16.90
CA HIS A 409 -5.19 -3.25 -17.42
C HIS A 409 -5.74 -2.38 -16.27
N PHE A 410 -6.24 -3.01 -15.21
CA PHE A 410 -6.68 -2.30 -14.02
C PHE A 410 -5.52 -1.55 -13.36
N THR A 411 -4.37 -2.20 -13.19
CA THR A 411 -3.18 -1.58 -12.58
C THR A 411 -2.69 -0.39 -13.44
N ASN A 412 -2.64 -0.57 -14.77
CA ASN A 412 -2.22 0.50 -15.69
C ASN A 412 -3.22 1.67 -15.67
N ALA A 413 -4.52 1.38 -15.69
CA ALA A 413 -5.58 2.39 -15.62
C ALA A 413 -5.49 3.17 -14.31
N LEU A 414 -5.24 2.48 -13.19
CA LEU A 414 -5.08 3.12 -11.89
C LEU A 414 -3.87 4.07 -11.88
N GLY A 415 -2.76 3.68 -12.51
CA GLY A 415 -1.57 4.52 -12.66
C GLY A 415 -1.88 5.79 -13.48
N VAL A 416 -2.57 5.64 -14.60
CA VAL A 416 -2.97 6.79 -15.46
C VAL A 416 -3.91 7.72 -14.67
N VAL A 417 -4.92 7.17 -13.99
CA VAL A 417 -5.87 7.96 -13.17
C VAL A 417 -5.11 8.72 -12.08
N PHE A 418 -4.13 8.08 -11.45
CA PHE A 418 -3.30 8.69 -10.42
C PHE A 418 -2.50 9.89 -10.96
N ILE A 419 -1.80 9.72 -12.09
CA ILE A 419 -0.99 10.78 -12.71
C ILE A 419 -1.90 11.93 -13.16
N LEU A 420 -3.00 11.62 -13.85
CA LEU A 420 -3.96 12.62 -14.29
C LEU A 420 -4.55 13.38 -13.09
N GLY A 421 -4.91 12.66 -12.03
CA GLY A 421 -5.41 13.25 -10.80
C GLY A 421 -4.42 14.21 -10.17
N LEU A 422 -3.15 13.83 -10.12
CA LEU A 422 -2.08 14.68 -9.58
C LEU A 422 -1.93 15.95 -10.43
N VAL A 423 -1.79 15.80 -11.76
CA VAL A 423 -1.61 16.93 -12.69
C VAL A 423 -2.81 17.90 -12.62
N LEU A 424 -4.02 17.36 -12.67
CA LEU A 424 -5.24 18.17 -12.61
C LEU A 424 -5.39 18.87 -11.26
N GLY A 425 -5.11 18.13 -10.16
CA GLY A 425 -5.18 18.68 -8.80
C GLY A 425 -4.19 19.82 -8.58
N LEU A 426 -2.93 19.61 -8.96
CA LEU A 426 -1.89 20.65 -8.86
C LEU A 426 -2.24 21.86 -9.72
N SER A 427 -2.66 21.64 -10.97
CA SER A 427 -3.05 22.72 -11.89
C SER A 427 -4.20 23.54 -11.30
N ARG A 428 -5.22 22.87 -10.73
CA ARG A 428 -6.33 23.57 -10.09
C ARG A 428 -5.86 24.42 -8.89
N LEU A 429 -5.02 23.85 -8.03
CA LEU A 429 -4.52 24.59 -6.84
C LEU A 429 -3.72 25.81 -7.27
N CYS A 430 -2.86 25.70 -8.31
CA CYS A 430 -2.10 26.83 -8.84
C CYS A 430 -3.03 27.89 -9.45
N LEU A 431 -4.03 27.47 -10.25
CA LEU A 431 -4.99 28.40 -10.87
C LEU A 431 -5.83 29.12 -9.81
N VAL A 432 -6.29 28.44 -8.80
CA VAL A 432 -7.05 29.02 -7.67
C VAL A 432 -6.16 30.06 -6.95
N ALA A 433 -4.91 29.73 -6.67
CA ALA A 433 -3.98 30.64 -6.00
C ALA A 433 -3.76 31.93 -6.82
N VAL A 434 -3.49 31.78 -8.12
CA VAL A 434 -3.28 32.93 -9.02
C VAL A 434 -4.55 33.78 -9.12
N ALA A 435 -5.71 33.16 -9.36
CA ALA A 435 -6.99 33.85 -9.49
C ALA A 435 -7.36 34.60 -8.20
N ALA A 436 -7.13 33.99 -7.01
CA ALA A 436 -7.38 34.65 -5.73
C ALA A 436 -6.48 35.87 -5.52
N CYS A 437 -5.21 35.82 -5.93
CA CYS A 437 -4.30 36.99 -5.90
C CYS A 437 -4.78 38.09 -6.84
N VAL A 438 -5.24 37.75 -8.02
CA VAL A 438 -5.80 38.73 -9.00
C VAL A 438 -7.07 39.39 -8.41
N GLN A 439 -7.98 38.56 -7.85
CA GLN A 439 -9.22 39.05 -7.22
C GLN A 439 -8.91 40.04 -6.07
N THR A 440 -7.92 39.70 -5.25
CA THR A 440 -7.52 40.56 -4.10
C THR A 440 -7.03 41.91 -4.62
N ARG A 441 -6.32 41.98 -5.75
CA ARG A 441 -5.94 43.27 -6.40
C ARG A 441 -7.14 44.02 -6.93
N HIS A 442 -8.15 43.35 -7.49
CA HIS A 442 -9.42 43.96 -7.91
C HIS A 442 -10.21 44.47 -6.71
N GLU A 443 -10.29 43.75 -5.68
CA GLU A 443 -10.93 44.17 -4.42
C GLU A 443 -10.31 45.40 -3.84
N UNK A 444 -9.28 45.43 -3.80
CA UNK A 444 -8.58 46.53 -3.35
C UNK A 444 -8.81 47.73 -4.13
N ARG A 445 -8.93 47.69 -5.45
CA ARG A 445 -9.28 48.81 -6.31
C ARG A 445 -10.74 49.31 -6.13
N ARG A 446 -11.59 48.54 -5.70
CA ARG A 446 -12.98 48.86 -5.39
C ARG A 446 -13.15 49.61 -4.05
N UNK A 447 -12.34 49.50 -3.23
CA UNK A 447 -12.38 50.03 -1.95
C UNK A 447 -12.51 51.53 -1.89
N GLY A 448 -12.27 52.31 -2.42
CA GLY A 448 -12.39 53.76 -2.25
C GLY A 448 -13.46 54.43 -3.10
N ARG A 449 -14.33 53.69 -3.74
CA ARG A 449 -15.43 54.27 -4.55
C ARG A 449 -16.57 54.78 -3.69
N SER A 450 -17.09 55.96 -3.99
CA SER A 450 -18.31 56.48 -3.37
C SER A 450 -19.50 55.57 -3.78
N TRP A 451 -20.44 55.45 -2.90
CA TRP A 451 -21.66 54.69 -3.14
C TRP A 451 -22.83 55.30 -2.36
N ARG A 452 -24.06 55.04 -2.77
CA ARG A 452 -25.27 55.50 -2.11
C ARG A 452 -25.89 54.40 -1.27
N PRO A 453 -26.29 54.71 -0.03
CA PRO A 453 -27.07 53.72 0.74
C PRO A 453 -28.38 53.39 0.00
N GLN A 454 -28.65 52.12 -0.17
CA GLN A 454 -29.85 51.57 -0.78
C GLN A 454 -30.71 50.96 0.35
N SER A 455 -32.01 50.88 0.15
CA SER A 455 -32.91 50.26 1.14
C SER A 455 -32.60 48.78 1.28
N VAL A 456 -32.45 48.27 2.52
CA VAL A 456 -32.04 46.88 2.81
C VAL A 456 -33.09 46.19 3.68
N ALA A 457 -33.45 44.98 3.30
CA ALA A 457 -34.20 44.06 4.18
C ALA A 457 -33.31 42.87 4.54
N VAL A 458 -33.06 42.72 5.83
CA VAL A 458 -32.32 41.54 6.33
C VAL A 458 -33.39 40.47 6.66
N ILE A 459 -33.32 39.31 5.97
CA ILE A 459 -34.30 38.23 6.17
C ILE A 459 -33.58 37.08 6.94
N VAL A 460 -34.20 36.74 8.09
CA VAL A 460 -33.66 35.68 8.96
C VAL A 460 -34.71 34.55 9.04
N PRO A 461 -34.58 33.48 8.28
CA PRO A 461 -35.44 32.33 8.43
C PRO A 461 -35.09 31.56 9.70
N ALA A 462 -36.08 31.23 10.51
CA ALA A 462 -35.90 30.57 11.80
C ALA A 462 -36.82 29.34 11.93
N TYR A 463 -36.31 28.22 12.38
CA TYR A 463 -37.09 27.04 12.73
C TYR A 463 -36.46 26.33 13.92
N ASN A 464 -37.07 26.45 15.10
CA ASN A 464 -36.60 25.90 16.36
C ASN A 464 -35.18 26.42 16.71
N GLU A 465 -35.03 27.75 16.78
CA GLU A 465 -33.73 28.42 17.02
C GLU A 465 -33.79 29.31 18.30
N GLU A 466 -34.61 28.93 19.29
CA GLU A 466 -34.86 29.74 20.51
C GLU A 466 -33.56 30.13 21.25
N ASN A 467 -32.51 29.31 21.15
CA ASN A 467 -31.25 29.52 21.89
C ASN A 467 -30.31 30.52 21.22
N VAL A 468 -30.46 30.79 19.90
CA VAL A 468 -29.48 31.55 19.11
C VAL A 468 -30.09 32.77 18.41
N ILE A 469 -31.39 32.74 18.11
CA ILE A 469 -32.05 33.77 17.31
C ILE A 469 -31.92 35.19 17.90
N CYS A 470 -31.98 35.34 19.22
CA CYS A 470 -31.87 36.66 19.85
C CYS A 470 -30.47 37.24 19.72
N ASP A 471 -29.43 36.40 19.79
CA ASP A 471 -28.03 36.81 19.57
C ASP A 471 -27.80 37.24 18.12
N CYS A 472 -28.40 36.50 17.17
CA CYS A 472 -28.34 36.84 15.72
C CYS A 472 -28.94 38.24 15.50
N VAL A 473 -30.20 38.46 15.90
CA VAL A 473 -30.91 39.73 15.72
C VAL A 473 -30.19 40.87 16.45
N SER A 474 -29.68 40.62 17.66
CA SER A 474 -28.90 41.63 18.42
C SER A 474 -27.64 42.02 17.67
N SER A 475 -26.96 41.09 17.04
CA SER A 475 -25.76 41.40 16.24
C SER A 475 -26.09 42.23 15.00
N LEU A 476 -27.24 41.94 14.37
CA LEU A 476 -27.76 42.74 13.25
C LEU A 476 -28.05 44.18 13.64
N LEU A 477 -28.70 44.39 14.82
CA LEU A 477 -29.03 45.71 15.34
C LEU A 477 -27.80 46.56 15.68
N GLN A 478 -26.60 45.92 15.83
CA GLN A 478 -25.32 46.61 16.01
C GLN A 478 -24.75 47.12 14.69
N SER A 479 -25.40 46.82 13.56
CA SER A 479 -24.92 47.25 12.25
C SER A 479 -24.86 48.78 12.15
N ARG A 480 -23.80 49.28 11.54
CA ARG A 480 -23.55 50.67 11.23
C ARG A 480 -24.24 51.16 9.97
N TYR A 481 -25.00 50.28 9.28
CA TYR A 481 -25.76 50.63 8.08
C TYR A 481 -26.99 51.47 8.45
N PRO A 482 -27.24 52.58 7.76
CA PRO A 482 -28.30 53.54 8.23
C PRO A 482 -29.73 53.08 7.98
N ASP A 483 -30.05 52.48 6.85
CA ASP A 483 -31.42 52.22 6.41
C ASP A 483 -31.68 50.72 6.16
N PHE A 484 -32.13 49.99 7.18
CA PHE A 484 -32.47 48.56 7.03
C PHE A 484 -33.55 48.09 8.01
N ASP A 485 -34.34 47.14 7.56
CA ASP A 485 -35.32 46.41 8.38
C ASP A 485 -34.83 44.96 8.57
N ILE A 486 -35.21 44.34 9.70
CA ILE A 486 -34.96 42.92 9.98
C ILE A 486 -36.31 42.20 9.95
N ILE A 487 -36.44 41.20 9.06
CA ILE A 487 -37.63 40.37 8.94
C ILE A 487 -37.26 38.96 9.42
N VAL A 488 -37.67 38.60 10.64
CA VAL A 488 -37.54 37.27 11.17
C VAL A 488 -38.74 36.45 10.69
N VAL A 489 -38.50 35.38 9.93
CA VAL A 489 -39.53 34.49 9.41
C VAL A 489 -39.50 33.20 10.20
N ASP A 490 -40.44 33.04 11.14
CA ASP A 490 -40.64 31.80 11.91
C ASP A 490 -41.37 30.78 11.03
N ASP A 491 -40.65 29.75 10.61
CA ASP A 491 -41.14 28.70 9.70
C ASP A 491 -41.87 27.59 10.48
N GLY A 492 -42.80 27.99 11.36
CA GLY A 492 -43.65 27.06 12.12
C GLY A 492 -42.89 26.37 13.26
N SER A 493 -42.05 27.10 14.00
CA SER A 493 -41.33 26.55 15.14
C SER A 493 -42.26 25.98 16.20
N THR A 494 -41.84 24.89 16.83
CA THR A 494 -42.50 24.17 17.89
C THR A 494 -41.92 24.50 19.29
N ASP A 495 -40.81 25.24 19.33
CA ASP A 495 -40.12 25.70 20.55
C ASP A 495 -40.47 27.19 20.84
N GLY A 496 -39.68 27.81 21.68
CA GLY A 496 -39.88 29.22 22.11
C GLY A 496 -39.36 30.27 21.14
N THR A 497 -38.92 29.91 19.89
CA THR A 497 -38.30 30.85 18.91
C THR A 497 -39.12 32.14 18.71
N ALA A 498 -40.39 32.02 18.32
CA ALA A 498 -41.25 33.18 18.06
C ALA A 498 -41.51 34.01 19.33
N LYS A 499 -41.63 33.36 20.48
CA LYS A 499 -41.81 34.00 21.78
C LYS A 499 -40.55 34.82 22.13
N ALA A 500 -39.37 34.20 22.03
CA ALA A 500 -38.09 34.85 22.33
C ALA A 500 -37.89 36.15 21.51
N VAL A 501 -38.13 36.09 20.19
CA VAL A 501 -38.00 37.26 19.32
C VAL A 501 -39.02 38.35 19.72
N ARG A 502 -40.28 37.95 19.95
CA ARG A 502 -41.35 38.90 20.30
C ARG A 502 -41.06 39.61 21.63
N GLU A 503 -40.58 38.89 22.63
CA GLU A 503 -40.28 39.47 23.95
C GLU A 503 -39.03 40.35 23.92
N ALA A 504 -37.97 39.92 23.23
CA ALA A 504 -36.68 40.62 23.20
C ALA A 504 -36.74 41.92 22.36
N PHE A 505 -37.54 41.96 21.29
CA PHE A 505 -37.50 43.06 20.32
C PHE A 505 -38.86 43.71 20.09
N ARG A 506 -39.80 43.58 21.02
CA ARG A 506 -41.19 44.10 20.95
C ARG A 506 -41.28 45.59 20.54
N ASP A 507 -40.41 46.39 21.11
CA ASP A 507 -40.44 47.84 20.95
C ASP A 507 -39.46 48.36 19.91
N ASN A 508 -38.82 47.47 19.14
CA ASN A 508 -37.85 47.86 18.12
C ASN A 508 -38.54 47.93 16.74
N PRO A 509 -38.71 49.13 16.17
CA PRO A 509 -39.46 49.30 14.90
C PRO A 509 -38.77 48.64 13.72
N ARG A 510 -37.47 48.36 13.81
CA ARG A 510 -36.70 47.71 12.73
C ARG A 510 -36.92 46.20 12.68
N VAL A 511 -37.43 45.56 13.74
CA VAL A 511 -37.57 44.10 13.83
C VAL A 511 -39.03 43.70 13.60
N LYS A 512 -39.28 42.97 12.51
CA LYS A 512 -40.57 42.46 12.14
C LYS A 512 -40.59 40.94 12.23
N LEU A 513 -41.48 40.38 13.07
CA LEU A 513 -41.64 38.91 13.20
C LEU A 513 -42.83 38.48 12.34
N CYS A 514 -42.55 37.57 11.38
CA CYS A 514 -43.60 36.94 10.57
C CYS A 514 -43.62 35.44 10.89
N ARG A 515 -44.81 34.87 10.98
CA ARG A 515 -44.95 33.43 11.24
C ARG A 515 -45.73 32.75 10.12
N LYS A 516 -45.27 31.53 9.70
CA LYS A 516 -45.95 30.77 8.65
C LYS A 516 -45.91 29.25 9.00
N PRO A 517 -46.79 28.44 8.41
CA PRO A 517 -46.63 26.97 8.51
C PRO A 517 -45.31 26.52 7.94
N ASN A 518 -44.72 25.45 8.52
CA ASN A 518 -43.42 24.92 8.08
C ASN A 518 -43.45 24.57 6.58
N GLY A 519 -42.50 25.12 5.85
CA GLY A 519 -42.30 24.88 4.41
C GLY A 519 -40.84 24.84 4.04
N GLY A 520 -39.93 24.87 5.01
CA GLY A 520 -38.49 24.85 4.82
C GLY A 520 -37.87 26.22 4.57
N LYS A 521 -36.55 26.28 4.64
CA LYS A 521 -35.76 27.53 4.58
C LYS A 521 -36.05 28.35 3.31
N ALA A 522 -36.04 27.70 2.13
CA ALA A 522 -36.32 28.37 0.84
C ALA A 522 -37.71 29.06 0.87
N SER A 523 -38.73 28.36 1.37
CA SER A 523 -40.08 28.88 1.52
C SER A 523 -40.11 30.08 2.48
N ALA A 524 -39.38 30.00 3.61
CA ALA A 524 -39.31 31.10 4.58
C ALA A 524 -38.60 32.33 3.97
N LEU A 525 -37.53 32.13 3.23
CA LEU A 525 -36.82 33.23 2.53
C LEU A 525 -37.72 33.90 1.50
N ASN A 526 -38.42 33.14 0.65
CA ASN A 526 -39.36 33.65 -0.34
C ASN A 526 -40.51 34.45 0.35
N TRP A 527 -41.00 33.95 1.52
CA TRP A 527 -42.03 34.60 2.29
C TRP A 527 -41.59 36.01 2.78
N GLY A 528 -40.31 36.10 3.24
CA GLY A 528 -39.73 37.37 3.66
C GLY A 528 -39.52 38.32 2.49
N ILE A 529 -39.03 37.82 1.35
CA ILE A 529 -38.79 38.62 0.12
C ILE A 529 -40.10 39.24 -0.39
N ALA A 530 -41.20 38.49 -0.32
CA ALA A 530 -42.52 38.96 -0.76
C ALA A 530 -43.07 40.10 0.13
N ARG A 531 -42.51 40.28 1.34
CA ARG A 531 -43.00 41.25 2.34
C ARG A 531 -42.14 42.51 2.46
N THR A 532 -41.22 42.70 1.54
CA THR A 532 -40.38 43.90 1.50
C THR A 532 -40.34 44.50 0.11
N GLN A 533 -40.14 45.81 0.05
CA GLN A 533 -39.87 46.54 -1.20
C GLN A 533 -38.41 47.02 -1.24
N ALA A 534 -37.59 46.61 -0.26
CA ALA A 534 -36.15 46.95 -0.23
C ALA A 534 -35.46 46.53 -1.50
N GLU A 535 -34.55 47.37 -1.98
CA GLU A 535 -33.76 47.13 -3.23
C GLU A 535 -32.84 45.95 -3.05
N ILE A 536 -32.28 45.80 -1.83
CA ILE A 536 -31.31 44.74 -1.51
C ILE A 536 -31.86 43.83 -0.39
N ILE A 537 -31.75 42.55 -0.62
CA ILE A 537 -32.08 41.51 0.36
C ILE A 537 -30.77 40.98 0.94
N VAL A 538 -30.66 40.95 2.27
CA VAL A 538 -29.56 40.29 2.96
C VAL A 538 -30.12 39.06 3.65
N ALA A 539 -29.69 37.86 3.23
CA ALA A 539 -30.16 36.60 3.83
C ALA A 539 -29.13 36.13 4.86
N ILE A 540 -29.57 35.84 6.09
CA ILE A 540 -28.72 35.51 7.22
C ILE A 540 -29.29 34.29 7.97
N ASP A 541 -28.49 33.26 8.21
CA ASP A 541 -28.90 32.12 9.03
C ASP A 541 -29.08 32.52 10.50
N ALA A 542 -30.08 31.95 11.17
CA ALA A 542 -30.48 32.31 12.53
C ALA A 542 -29.43 32.08 13.62
N ASP A 543 -28.38 31.26 13.31
CA ASP A 543 -27.25 30.98 14.20
C ASP A 543 -26.02 31.84 13.96
N THR A 544 -26.14 32.84 13.09
CA THR A 544 -25.02 33.65 12.60
C THR A 544 -24.94 34.99 13.35
N ARG A 545 -23.69 35.42 13.63
CA ARG A 545 -23.42 36.77 14.19
C ARG A 545 -22.64 37.58 13.14
N LEU A 546 -23.17 38.75 12.79
CA LEU A 546 -22.59 39.59 11.75
C LEU A 546 -21.63 40.64 12.36
N ASP A 547 -20.58 40.98 11.60
CA ASP A 547 -19.73 42.13 11.90
C ASP A 547 -20.56 43.43 11.68
N PRO A 548 -20.39 44.44 12.54
CA PRO A 548 -21.17 45.71 12.43
C PRO A 548 -21.05 46.44 11.09
N ASN A 549 -19.99 46.24 10.32
CA ASN A 549 -19.79 46.87 9.01
C ASN A 549 -20.22 45.96 7.85
N ALA A 550 -20.56 44.69 8.13
CA ALA A 550 -20.81 43.68 7.08
C ALA A 550 -21.88 44.12 6.08
N ILE A 551 -23.02 44.65 6.54
CA ILE A 551 -24.08 45.11 5.63
C ILE A 551 -23.56 46.22 4.70
N SER A 552 -22.81 47.21 5.21
CA SER A 552 -22.22 48.27 4.42
C SER A 552 -21.26 47.74 3.36
N GLU A 553 -20.42 46.79 3.75
CA GLU A 553 -19.44 46.22 2.80
C GLU A 553 -20.11 45.34 1.72
N LEU A 554 -21.22 44.69 2.03
CA LEU A 554 -21.99 43.92 1.04
C LEU A 554 -22.71 44.90 0.06
N VAL A 555 -23.43 45.88 0.60
CA VAL A 555 -24.36 46.72 -0.17
C VAL A 555 -23.63 47.65 -1.13
N ARG A 556 -22.44 48.11 -0.78
CA ARG A 556 -21.64 49.04 -1.62
C ARG A 556 -21.41 48.53 -3.04
N HIS A 557 -21.43 47.22 -3.26
CA HIS A 557 -21.20 46.62 -4.58
C HIS A 557 -22.41 46.77 -5.52
N PHE A 558 -23.59 46.99 -4.98
CA PHE A 558 -24.80 47.11 -5.80
C PHE A 558 -24.93 48.45 -6.51
N GLU A 559 -23.98 49.39 -6.29
CA GLU A 559 -23.81 50.59 -7.12
C GLU A 559 -23.56 50.20 -8.59
N ASP A 560 -22.89 49.04 -8.84
CA ASP A 560 -22.80 48.46 -10.17
C ASP A 560 -24.11 47.76 -10.51
N PRO A 561 -24.86 48.23 -11.54
CA PRO A 561 -26.16 47.64 -11.88
C PRO A 561 -26.09 46.21 -12.38
N LYS A 562 -24.89 45.71 -12.75
CA LYS A 562 -24.70 44.33 -13.19
C LYS A 562 -24.56 43.36 -12.04
N VAL A 563 -24.37 43.86 -10.81
CA VAL A 563 -24.19 42.96 -9.64
C VAL A 563 -25.55 42.48 -9.15
N GLY A 564 -25.76 41.17 -9.20
CA GLY A 564 -26.97 40.51 -8.76
C GLY A 564 -26.86 39.95 -7.32
N ALA A 565 -25.63 39.60 -6.93
CA ALA A 565 -25.41 39.04 -5.57
C ALA A 565 -23.97 39.31 -5.09
N VAL A 566 -23.83 39.35 -3.74
CA VAL A 566 -22.51 39.50 -3.09
C VAL A 566 -22.40 38.47 -1.97
N ALA A 567 -21.37 37.65 -2.04
CA ALA A 567 -21.03 36.63 -1.05
C ALA A 567 -20.05 37.18 -0.02
N GLY A 568 -20.39 37.15 1.25
CA GLY A 568 -19.48 37.52 2.33
C GLY A 568 -18.58 36.34 2.74
N ALA A 569 -17.64 36.63 3.62
CA ALA A 569 -16.71 35.63 4.19
C ALA A 569 -17.30 35.02 5.46
N VAL A 570 -17.29 33.72 5.57
CA VAL A 570 -17.82 33.01 6.74
C VAL A 570 -16.63 32.45 7.55
N TYR A 571 -16.71 32.58 8.86
CA TYR A 571 -15.71 32.06 9.81
C TYR A 571 -16.38 31.22 10.91
N VAL A 572 -15.65 30.25 11.43
CA VAL A 572 -16.12 29.43 12.55
C VAL A 572 -15.96 30.22 13.87
N GLY A 573 -17.05 30.39 14.60
CA GLY A 573 -17.07 31.14 15.88
C GLY A 573 -16.66 30.27 17.08
N ASN A 574 -16.78 28.95 16.99
CA ASN A 574 -16.52 28.02 18.10
C ASN A 574 -15.32 27.09 17.83
N ALA A 575 -14.19 27.64 17.33
CA ALA A 575 -12.99 26.88 16.94
C ALA A 575 -12.15 26.46 18.16
N ASN A 576 -12.77 25.79 19.16
CA ASN A 576 -12.16 25.38 20.42
C ASN A 576 -11.90 23.88 20.55
N ARG A 577 -12.34 23.08 19.60
CA ARG A 577 -12.13 21.63 19.52
C ARG A 577 -11.41 21.29 18.20
N LEU A 578 -10.69 20.17 18.16
CA LEU A 578 -9.94 19.76 16.96
C LEU A 578 -10.86 19.72 15.72
N LEU A 579 -12.05 19.14 15.83
CA LEU A 579 -12.99 19.07 14.72
C LEU A 579 -13.43 20.45 14.21
N THR A 580 -13.68 21.40 15.13
CA THR A 580 -14.09 22.78 14.74
C THR A 580 -12.87 23.60 14.26
N GLN A 581 -11.65 23.25 14.69
CA GLN A 581 -10.42 23.85 14.16
C GLN A 581 -10.18 23.43 12.71
N PHE A 582 -10.39 22.15 12.37
CA PHE A 582 -10.32 21.69 10.98
C PHE A 582 -11.36 22.42 10.11
N GLN A 583 -12.57 22.63 10.63
CA GLN A 583 -13.60 23.37 9.90
C GLN A 583 -13.20 24.85 9.71
N ALA A 584 -12.54 25.46 10.71
CA ALA A 584 -12.05 26.84 10.60
C ALA A 584 -10.99 26.95 9.47
N ILE A 585 -10.07 25.98 9.39
CA ILE A 585 -9.08 25.91 8.30
C ILE A 585 -9.80 25.77 6.96
N GLU A 586 -10.74 24.83 6.85
CA GLU A 586 -11.50 24.58 5.62
C GLU A 586 -12.20 25.85 5.13
N TYR A 587 -12.84 26.61 6.03
CA TYR A 587 -13.55 27.84 5.66
C TYR A 587 -12.62 28.88 5.06
N ILE A 588 -11.41 29.03 5.61
CA ILE A 588 -10.40 29.99 5.13
C ILE A 588 -9.71 29.47 3.85
N SER A 589 -9.15 28.26 3.91
CA SER A 589 -8.25 27.73 2.87
C SER A 589 -8.96 27.15 1.66
N SER A 590 -10.25 26.86 1.79
CA SER A 590 -11.04 26.31 0.70
C SER A 590 -12.21 27.25 0.36
N GLN A 591 -13.22 27.37 1.23
CA GLN A 591 -14.46 28.09 0.88
C GLN A 591 -14.23 29.57 0.52
N ASN A 592 -13.52 30.32 1.36
CA ASN A 592 -13.26 31.75 1.08
C ASN A 592 -12.28 31.92 -0.09
N LEU A 593 -11.24 31.11 -0.17
CA LEU A 593 -10.24 31.16 -1.25
C LEU A 593 -10.89 30.81 -2.60
N ASP A 594 -11.69 29.74 -2.67
CA ASP A 594 -12.38 29.32 -3.90
C ASP A 594 -13.35 30.42 -4.39
N ARG A 595 -14.10 31.07 -3.49
CA ARG A 595 -14.99 32.18 -3.88
C ARG A 595 -14.22 33.34 -4.51
N ARG A 596 -13.05 33.72 -3.95
CA ARG A 596 -12.16 34.71 -4.55
C ARG A 596 -11.76 34.33 -5.96
N ALA A 597 -11.30 33.09 -6.13
CA ALA A 597 -10.83 32.62 -7.44
C ALA A 597 -11.96 32.57 -8.47
N LEU A 598 -13.10 32.03 -8.09
CA LEU A 598 -14.24 31.83 -8.99
C LEU A 598 -14.94 33.14 -9.38
N GLU A 599 -14.82 34.21 -8.57
CA GLU A 599 -15.31 35.53 -8.95
C GLU A 599 -14.74 36.03 -10.29
N ILE A 600 -13.48 35.71 -10.58
CA ILE A 600 -12.78 36.19 -11.79
C ILE A 600 -13.50 35.73 -13.06
N VAL A 601 -14.12 34.55 -13.01
CA VAL A 601 -14.83 33.95 -14.15
C VAL A 601 -16.37 34.05 -14.03
N ASN A 602 -16.86 34.79 -13.03
CA ASN A 602 -18.30 34.85 -12.67
C ASN A 602 -18.86 33.43 -12.50
N GLY A 603 -18.25 32.63 -11.62
CA GLY A 603 -18.60 31.23 -11.41
C GLY A 603 -18.60 30.82 -9.94
N ILE A 604 -18.96 31.74 -9.03
CA ILE A 604 -19.08 31.47 -7.60
C ILE A 604 -20.16 30.40 -7.39
N THR A 605 -19.80 29.28 -6.76
CA THR A 605 -20.73 28.16 -6.58
C THR A 605 -21.84 28.43 -5.59
N VAL A 606 -21.61 29.32 -4.61
CA VAL A 606 -22.59 29.57 -3.54
C VAL A 606 -22.36 30.94 -2.87
N VAL A 607 -23.41 31.74 -2.80
CA VAL A 607 -23.51 32.87 -1.88
C VAL A 607 -24.02 32.30 -0.56
N PRO A 608 -23.20 32.31 0.50
CA PRO A 608 -23.52 31.50 1.70
C PRO A 608 -24.73 32.04 2.45
N GLY A 609 -25.59 31.16 2.89
CA GLY A 609 -26.78 31.53 3.70
C GLY A 609 -26.44 32.23 5.00
N ALA A 610 -25.20 32.01 5.52
CA ALA A 610 -24.72 32.70 6.72
C ALA A 610 -24.44 34.20 6.48
N ILE A 611 -24.09 34.61 5.25
CA ILE A 611 -23.86 36.01 4.89
C ILE A 611 -23.91 36.20 3.36
N GLY A 612 -25.07 36.59 2.85
CA GLY A 612 -25.25 36.85 1.43
C GLY A 612 -26.20 38.05 1.21
N ALA A 613 -25.84 38.84 0.20
CA ALA A 613 -26.70 39.97 -0.23
C ALA A 613 -27.12 39.76 -1.70
N TRP A 614 -28.35 40.15 -2.01
CA TRP A 614 -28.98 39.88 -3.30
C TRP A 614 -29.74 41.13 -3.77
N ARG A 615 -29.54 41.47 -5.03
CA ARG A 615 -30.42 42.50 -5.64
C ARG A 615 -31.82 41.89 -5.76
N ARG A 616 -32.83 42.55 -5.19
CA ARG A 616 -34.22 42.03 -5.18
C ARG A 616 -34.71 41.79 -6.63
N GLU A 617 -34.39 42.68 -7.55
CA GLU A 617 -34.73 42.53 -8.97
C GLU A 617 -34.16 41.21 -9.56
N ALA A 618 -32.91 40.91 -9.27
CA ALA A 618 -32.24 39.67 -9.77
C ALA A 618 -32.90 38.42 -9.21
N VAL A 619 -33.28 38.44 -7.92
CA VAL A 619 -34.00 37.32 -7.27
C VAL A 619 -35.36 37.10 -7.91
N LEU A 620 -36.12 38.18 -8.11
CA LEU A 620 -37.46 38.09 -8.71
C LEU A 620 -37.40 37.64 -10.17
N ALA A 621 -36.35 38.04 -10.92
CA ALA A 621 -36.18 37.63 -12.31
C ALA A 621 -35.98 36.12 -12.51
N VAL A 622 -35.65 35.39 -11.42
CA VAL A 622 -35.45 33.92 -11.46
C VAL A 622 -36.47 33.19 -10.55
N ASP A 623 -37.57 33.85 -10.21
CA ASP A 623 -38.66 33.32 -9.36
C ASP A 623 -38.21 32.91 -7.93
N GLY A 624 -37.15 33.52 -7.40
CA GLY A 624 -36.68 33.29 -6.04
C GLY A 624 -36.01 31.97 -5.79
N TYR A 625 -36.05 31.48 -4.53
CA TYR A 625 -35.48 30.25 -4.08
C TYR A 625 -36.34 29.05 -4.48
N ASP A 626 -35.73 28.03 -5.10
CA ASP A 626 -36.44 26.76 -5.37
C ASP A 626 -36.47 25.87 -4.10
N THR A 627 -37.46 25.02 -4.00
CA THR A 627 -37.64 24.10 -2.87
C THR A 627 -37.26 22.65 -3.22
N ASP A 628 -36.71 22.42 -4.43
CA ASP A 628 -36.42 21.09 -4.97
C ASP A 628 -34.99 20.63 -4.69
N THR A 629 -34.15 21.45 -4.03
CA THR A 629 -32.77 21.09 -3.70
C THR A 629 -32.51 21.30 -2.19
N LEU A 630 -31.47 20.57 -1.68
CA LEU A 630 -31.03 20.75 -0.29
C LEU A 630 -29.99 21.88 -0.14
N ALA A 631 -29.62 22.55 -1.22
CA ALA A 631 -28.67 23.65 -1.26
C ALA A 631 -29.31 24.83 -2.01
N GLU A 632 -30.31 25.40 -1.40
CA GLU A 632 -31.15 26.48 -1.97
C GLU A 632 -30.33 27.73 -2.31
N ASP A 633 -29.30 28.02 -1.51
CA ASP A 633 -28.40 29.16 -1.70
C ASP A 633 -27.49 28.95 -2.93
N ALA A 634 -26.97 27.75 -3.11
CA ALA A 634 -26.17 27.41 -4.29
C ALA A 634 -27.05 27.42 -5.56
N ASP A 635 -28.25 26.89 -5.49
CA ASP A 635 -29.17 26.87 -6.62
C ASP A 635 -29.52 28.29 -7.06
N LEU A 636 -29.89 29.19 -6.13
CA LEU A 636 -30.19 30.59 -6.44
C LEU A 636 -28.95 31.30 -7.05
N THR A 637 -27.74 31.01 -6.51
CA THR A 637 -26.51 31.60 -7.01
C THR A 637 -26.32 31.27 -8.50
N LEU A 638 -26.43 30.00 -8.85
CA LEU A 638 -26.24 29.57 -10.25
C LEU A 638 -27.37 30.04 -11.17
N LYS A 639 -28.60 30.14 -10.66
CA LYS A 639 -29.73 30.70 -11.41
C LYS A 639 -29.46 32.17 -11.81
N ILE A 640 -28.95 32.98 -10.88
CA ILE A 640 -28.66 34.41 -11.10
C ILE A 640 -27.49 34.57 -12.08
N GLU A 641 -26.42 33.76 -11.92
CA GLU A 641 -25.30 33.78 -12.88
C GLU A 641 -25.73 33.36 -14.28
N ARG A 642 -26.63 32.36 -14.37
CA ARG A 642 -27.12 31.85 -15.64
C ARG A 642 -27.84 32.91 -16.49
N VAL A 643 -28.57 33.81 -15.83
CA VAL A 643 -29.27 34.91 -16.55
C VAL A 643 -28.41 36.14 -16.73
N GLY A 644 -27.12 36.06 -16.41
CA GLY A 644 -26.13 37.08 -16.76
C GLY A 644 -25.77 38.07 -15.65
N TRP A 645 -26.31 37.94 -14.45
CA TRP A 645 -25.90 38.78 -13.34
C TRP A 645 -24.50 38.38 -12.84
N ARG A 646 -23.79 39.39 -12.30
CA ARG A 646 -22.49 39.14 -11.66
C ARG A 646 -22.65 38.80 -10.20
N VAL A 647 -21.87 37.87 -9.72
CA VAL A 647 -21.75 37.48 -8.31
C VAL A 647 -20.34 37.86 -7.84
N ILE A 648 -20.24 38.63 -6.74
CA ILE A 648 -18.99 39.20 -6.21
C ILE A 648 -18.72 38.57 -4.82
N HIS A 649 -17.45 38.37 -4.47
CA HIS A 649 -17.02 38.02 -3.13
C HIS A 649 -16.46 39.27 -2.41
N GLU A 650 -16.93 39.55 -1.20
CA GLU A 650 -16.43 40.66 -0.36
C GLU A 650 -15.86 40.11 0.96
N SER A 651 -14.55 40.11 1.08
CA SER A 651 -13.84 39.52 2.23
C SER A 651 -13.95 40.34 3.52
N ARG A 652 -14.28 41.64 3.41
CA ARG A 652 -14.46 42.55 4.57
C ARG A 652 -15.84 42.41 5.20
N ALA A 653 -16.80 41.88 4.46
CA ALA A 653 -18.11 41.52 4.99
C ALA A 653 -18.04 40.12 5.57
N PHE A 654 -17.93 40.00 6.88
CA PHE A 654 -17.81 38.67 7.48
C PHE A 654 -18.83 38.36 8.57
N ALA A 655 -19.04 37.08 8.75
CA ALA A 655 -19.97 36.52 9.74
C ALA A 655 -19.33 35.37 10.49
N LEU A 656 -19.70 35.19 11.75
CA LEU A 656 -19.35 34.07 12.60
C LEU A 656 -20.54 33.13 12.68
N THR A 657 -20.29 31.84 12.35
CA THR A 657 -21.31 30.78 12.45
C THR A 657 -20.85 29.70 13.43
N GLU A 658 -21.80 28.95 13.99
CA GLU A 658 -21.51 27.84 14.88
C GLU A 658 -21.27 26.56 14.06
N ALA A 659 -20.04 26.05 14.10
CA ALA A 659 -19.67 24.78 13.43
C ALA A 659 -20.03 23.60 14.33
N PRO A 660 -20.50 22.46 13.77
CA PRO A 660 -20.76 21.25 14.54
C PRO A 660 -19.51 20.78 15.29
N ASP A 661 -19.65 20.54 16.58
CA ASP A 661 -18.56 20.10 17.46
C ASP A 661 -18.49 18.57 17.67
N GLY A 662 -19.49 17.84 17.15
CA GLY A 662 -19.54 16.38 17.19
C GLY A 662 -19.55 15.77 15.81
N ILE A 663 -18.99 14.54 15.68
CA ILE A 663 -18.85 13.83 14.39
C ILE A 663 -20.22 13.57 13.75
N GLY A 664 -21.22 13.10 14.51
CA GLY A 664 -22.57 12.82 13.98
C GLY A 664 -23.22 14.03 13.31
N PRO A 665 -23.41 15.14 14.04
CA PRO A 665 -23.90 16.39 13.45
C PRO A 665 -23.07 16.90 12.27
N PHE A 666 -21.74 16.81 12.35
CA PHE A 666 -20.82 17.17 11.27
C PHE A 666 -21.12 16.37 9.99
N LEU A 667 -21.17 15.03 10.10
CA LEU A 667 -21.45 14.17 8.94
C LEU A 667 -22.81 14.45 8.31
N LYS A 668 -23.84 14.74 9.13
CA LYS A 668 -25.18 15.12 8.65
C LYS A 668 -25.13 16.44 7.87
N GLN A 669 -24.42 17.45 8.39
CA GLN A 669 -24.27 18.76 7.74
C GLN A 669 -23.52 18.62 6.41
N ARG A 670 -22.37 17.91 6.41
CA ARG A 670 -21.55 17.71 5.20
C ARG A 670 -22.27 16.87 4.14
N PHE A 671 -23.02 15.87 4.55
CA PHE A 671 -23.87 15.07 3.63
C PHE A 671 -24.89 15.99 2.93
N ARG A 672 -25.58 16.83 3.68
CA ARG A 672 -26.57 17.75 3.13
C ARG A 672 -25.94 18.72 2.13
N TRP A 673 -24.76 19.26 2.44
CA TRP A 673 -24.03 20.15 1.53
C TRP A 673 -23.57 19.41 0.26
N MET A 674 -22.94 18.25 0.41
CA MET A 674 -22.40 17.47 -0.71
C MET A 674 -23.53 17.00 -1.64
N TYR A 675 -24.58 16.42 -1.05
CA TYR A 675 -25.73 15.92 -1.83
C TYR A 675 -26.49 17.05 -2.50
N GLY A 676 -26.75 18.16 -1.78
CA GLY A 676 -27.41 19.36 -2.32
C GLY A 676 -26.62 19.97 -3.48
N THR A 677 -25.30 20.10 -3.33
CA THR A 677 -24.42 20.60 -4.40
C THR A 677 -24.47 19.69 -5.64
N LEU A 678 -24.52 18.36 -5.43
CA LEU A 678 -24.71 17.39 -6.52
C LEU A 678 -26.06 17.60 -7.24
N GLN A 679 -27.14 17.77 -6.49
CA GLN A 679 -28.47 18.02 -7.06
C GLN A 679 -28.43 19.27 -7.94
N VAL A 680 -27.84 20.36 -7.44
CA VAL A 680 -27.70 21.64 -8.16
C VAL A 680 -26.82 21.46 -9.40
N ALA A 681 -25.69 20.73 -9.27
CA ALA A 681 -24.80 20.49 -10.40
C ALA A 681 -25.49 19.71 -11.52
N PHE A 682 -26.22 18.63 -11.18
CA PHE A 682 -26.96 17.85 -12.18
C PHE A 682 -28.11 18.63 -12.81
N LYS A 683 -28.84 19.44 -12.03
CA LYS A 683 -29.87 20.34 -12.54
C LYS A 683 -29.31 21.30 -13.59
N ASN A 684 -28.10 21.85 -13.33
CA ASN A 684 -27.44 22.76 -14.27
C ASN A 684 -26.75 22.01 -15.42
N LEU A 685 -26.29 20.78 -15.23
CA LEU A 685 -25.71 19.96 -16.28
C LEU A 685 -26.75 19.61 -17.38
N MET A 686 -28.00 19.37 -17.01
CA MET A 686 -29.09 19.14 -17.96
C MET A 686 -29.31 20.35 -18.89
N MET A 687 -28.91 21.57 -18.43
CA MET A 687 -29.02 22.80 -19.20
C MET A 687 -27.67 23.28 -19.75
N PHE A 688 -26.69 22.37 -19.86
CA PHE A 688 -25.27 22.63 -20.15
C PHE A 688 -25.05 23.54 -21.36
N ARG A 689 -25.81 23.32 -22.44
CA ARG A 689 -25.66 24.10 -23.69
C ARG A 689 -26.04 25.58 -23.52
N ARG A 690 -26.91 25.91 -22.57
CA ARG A 690 -27.43 27.27 -22.31
C ARG A 690 -26.65 28.00 -21.21
N GLN A 691 -25.60 27.37 -20.63
CA GLN A 691 -24.86 28.00 -19.54
C GLN A 691 -23.84 29.02 -20.05
N PRO A 692 -23.59 30.13 -19.32
CA PRO A 692 -22.46 31.04 -19.58
C PRO A 692 -21.11 30.27 -19.50
N ALA A 693 -20.08 30.81 -20.17
CA ALA A 693 -18.77 30.15 -20.28
C ALA A 693 -18.14 29.83 -18.91
N GLY A 694 -18.19 30.78 -17.98
CA GLY A 694 -17.65 30.58 -16.63
C GLY A 694 -18.29 29.39 -15.92
N LEU A 695 -19.63 29.35 -15.92
CA LEU A 695 -20.40 28.28 -15.29
C LEU A 695 -20.15 26.93 -16.00
N LYS A 696 -20.14 26.94 -17.31
CA LYS A 696 -20.01 25.74 -18.16
C LYS A 696 -18.62 25.09 -18.07
N TYR A 697 -17.56 25.90 -18.20
CA TYR A 697 -16.20 25.37 -18.37
C TYR A 697 -15.36 25.42 -17.08
N VAL A 698 -15.81 26.15 -16.06
CA VAL A 698 -15.07 26.26 -14.80
C VAL A 698 -15.88 25.73 -13.63
N THR A 699 -17.06 26.30 -13.35
CA THR A 699 -17.83 25.98 -12.14
C THR A 699 -18.32 24.52 -12.11
N LEU A 700 -19.01 24.08 -13.17
CA LEU A 700 -19.55 22.70 -13.22
C LEU A 700 -18.42 21.66 -13.20
N PRO A 701 -17.35 21.77 -14.01
CA PRO A 701 -16.20 20.84 -13.89
C PRO A 701 -15.53 20.92 -12.51
N ASN A 702 -15.38 22.09 -11.91
CA ASN A 702 -14.80 22.22 -10.58
C ASN A 702 -15.60 21.42 -9.55
N VAL A 703 -16.94 21.53 -9.57
CA VAL A 703 -17.79 20.79 -8.64
C VAL A 703 -17.71 19.28 -8.92
N LEU A 704 -17.95 18.88 -10.17
CA LEU A 704 -18.08 17.44 -10.50
C LEU A 704 -16.74 16.68 -10.41
N ILE A 705 -15.63 17.31 -10.84
CA ILE A 705 -14.32 16.65 -10.87
C ILE A 705 -13.62 16.80 -9.51
N PHE A 706 -13.42 18.03 -9.05
CA PHE A 706 -12.54 18.28 -7.89
C PHE A 706 -13.25 18.14 -6.54
N GLN A 707 -14.52 18.54 -6.45
CA GLN A 707 -15.23 18.43 -5.18
C GLN A 707 -15.88 17.05 -5.00
N PHE A 708 -16.21 16.36 -6.09
CA PHE A 708 -16.92 15.08 -6.02
C PHE A 708 -16.08 13.89 -6.47
N LEU A 709 -15.66 13.84 -7.75
CA LEU A 709 -14.91 12.69 -8.28
C LEU A 709 -13.59 12.46 -7.53
N PHE A 710 -12.83 13.53 -7.25
CA PHE A 710 -11.58 13.41 -6.48
C PHE A 710 -11.84 12.90 -5.06
N ALA A 711 -12.93 13.30 -4.42
CA ALA A 711 -13.30 12.79 -3.10
C ALA A 711 -13.65 11.31 -3.09
N LEU A 712 -14.08 10.75 -4.24
CA LEU A 712 -14.31 9.31 -4.41
C LEU A 712 -13.02 8.53 -4.68
N ILE A 713 -12.06 9.14 -5.39
CA ILE A 713 -10.80 8.48 -5.77
C ILE A 713 -9.74 8.59 -4.67
N ALA A 714 -9.69 9.70 -3.95
CA ALA A 714 -8.65 9.97 -2.95
C ALA A 714 -8.48 8.86 -1.90
N PRO A 715 -9.55 8.24 -1.36
CA PRO A 715 -9.36 7.15 -0.39
C PRO A 715 -8.65 5.92 -0.99
N VAL A 716 -8.79 5.67 -2.29
CA VAL A 716 -8.06 4.57 -2.97
C VAL A 716 -6.56 4.87 -2.97
N VAL A 717 -6.19 6.12 -3.29
CA VAL A 717 -4.79 6.56 -3.29
C VAL A 717 -4.19 6.47 -1.87
N ASP A 718 -4.91 6.94 -0.86
CA ASP A 718 -4.48 6.87 0.53
C ASP A 718 -4.32 5.41 0.99
N LEU A 719 -5.24 4.53 0.58
CA LEU A 719 -5.17 3.09 0.90
C LEU A 719 -3.95 2.44 0.25
N VAL A 720 -3.66 2.74 -1.03
CA VAL A 720 -2.48 2.21 -1.73
C VAL A 720 -1.20 2.63 -0.99
N LEU A 721 -1.11 3.88 -0.54
CA LEU A 721 0.06 4.35 0.22
C LEU A 721 0.22 3.58 1.54
N VAL A 722 -0.88 3.43 2.29
CA VAL A 722 -0.87 2.71 3.58
C VAL A 722 -0.45 1.25 3.36
N LEU A 723 -1.00 0.58 2.34
CA LEU A 723 -0.67 -0.82 2.04
C LEU A 723 0.77 -0.98 1.56
N SER A 724 1.30 -0.02 0.77
CA SER A 724 2.69 -0.05 0.34
C SER A 724 3.66 0.10 1.52
N ILE A 725 3.39 1.06 2.42
CA ILE A 725 4.20 1.24 3.65
C ILE A 725 4.10 0.00 4.55
N ALA A 726 2.89 -0.56 4.69
CA ALA A 726 2.70 -1.77 5.52
C ALA A 726 3.48 -2.96 4.96
N ALA A 727 3.52 -3.12 3.63
CA ALA A 727 4.31 -4.16 2.97
C ALA A 727 5.80 -3.97 3.22
N ASP A 728 6.32 -2.73 3.04
CA ASP A 728 7.73 -2.44 3.29
C ASP A 728 8.10 -2.64 4.78
N LEU A 729 7.19 -2.31 5.72
CA LEU A 729 7.40 -2.55 7.15
C LEU A 729 7.40 -4.06 7.47
N TRP A 730 6.55 -4.82 6.79
CA TRP A 730 6.55 -6.29 6.91
C TRP A 730 7.87 -6.87 6.41
N ASP A 731 8.38 -6.39 5.27
CA ASP A 731 9.68 -6.79 4.74
C ASP A 731 10.81 -6.41 5.72
N TYR A 732 10.76 -5.23 6.33
CA TYR A 732 11.72 -4.84 7.37
C TYR A 732 11.67 -5.82 8.56
N TYR A 733 10.48 -6.14 9.04
CA TYR A 733 10.32 -7.04 10.19
C TYR A 733 10.87 -8.45 9.89
N THR A 734 10.68 -8.94 8.67
CA THR A 734 11.08 -10.30 8.28
C THR A 734 12.54 -10.40 7.82
N ARG A 735 13.09 -9.34 7.21
CA ARG A 735 14.42 -9.38 6.56
C ARG A 735 15.45 -8.48 7.24
N PHE A 736 15.03 -7.63 8.18
CA PHE A 736 15.88 -6.64 8.85
C PHE A 736 16.58 -5.66 7.89
N THR A 737 15.98 -5.42 6.72
CA THR A 737 16.48 -4.45 5.72
C THR A 737 15.43 -3.37 5.49
N LEU A 738 15.73 -2.14 5.93
CA LEU A 738 14.80 -1.01 5.71
C LEU A 738 15.11 -0.38 4.35
N GLU A 739 14.53 -0.96 3.31
CA GLU A 739 14.56 -0.38 1.96
C GLU A 739 13.12 -0.16 1.51
N LEU A 740 12.78 1.09 1.22
CA LEU A 740 11.46 1.40 0.67
C LEU A 740 11.41 0.94 -0.78
N SER A 741 10.39 0.19 -1.13
CA SER A 741 10.17 -0.26 -2.50
C SER A 741 9.99 0.95 -3.46
N ASP A 742 10.33 0.77 -4.72
CA ASP A 742 10.16 1.82 -5.76
C ASP A 742 8.71 2.31 -5.82
N ARG A 743 7.76 1.41 -5.59
CA ARG A 743 6.34 1.75 -5.52
C ARG A 743 6.08 2.73 -4.36
N THR A 744 6.57 2.42 -3.16
CA THR A 744 6.38 3.26 -1.98
C THR A 744 7.09 4.61 -2.18
N TRP A 745 8.31 4.62 -2.70
CA TRP A 745 9.04 5.85 -3.03
C TRP A 745 8.24 6.75 -3.98
N SER A 746 7.69 6.16 -5.05
CA SER A 746 6.92 6.91 -6.05
C SER A 746 5.65 7.52 -5.43
N VAL A 747 4.85 6.71 -4.73
CA VAL A 747 3.59 7.18 -4.13
C VAL A 747 3.88 8.23 -3.03
N LEU A 748 4.91 8.00 -2.22
CA LEU A 748 5.31 8.92 -1.15
C LEU A 748 5.78 10.27 -1.74
N THR A 749 6.57 10.24 -2.80
CA THR A 749 7.04 11.46 -3.49
C THR A 749 5.85 12.28 -3.99
N TYR A 750 4.91 11.64 -4.68
CA TYR A 750 3.71 12.33 -5.18
C TYR A 750 2.86 12.87 -4.03
N TRP A 751 2.72 12.11 -2.95
CA TRP A 751 1.98 12.54 -1.76
C TRP A 751 2.65 13.77 -1.14
N LEU A 752 3.98 13.78 -1.01
CA LEU A 752 4.75 14.91 -0.45
C LEU A 752 4.61 16.17 -1.31
N ILE A 753 4.67 16.01 -2.64
CA ILE A 753 4.49 17.14 -3.58
C ILE A 753 3.10 17.76 -3.37
N LEU A 754 2.06 16.93 -3.38
CA LEU A 754 0.68 17.41 -3.22
C LEU A 754 0.50 18.08 -1.85
N GLN A 755 1.03 17.47 -0.78
CA GLN A 755 0.92 18.01 0.58
C GLN A 755 1.65 19.35 0.71
N THR A 756 2.82 19.49 0.09
CA THR A 756 3.59 20.74 0.06
C THR A 756 2.77 21.85 -0.61
N VAL A 757 2.18 21.56 -1.76
CA VAL A 757 1.34 22.54 -2.49
C VAL A 757 0.10 22.92 -1.66
N GLU A 758 -0.55 21.97 -0.99
CA GLU A 758 -1.69 22.24 -0.10
C GLU A 758 -1.29 23.19 1.04
N VAL A 759 -0.13 22.97 1.65
CA VAL A 759 0.38 23.85 2.72
C VAL A 759 0.64 25.25 2.16
N LEU A 760 1.29 25.36 0.98
CA LEU A 760 1.56 26.66 0.34
C LEU A 760 0.27 27.42 0.01
N VAL A 761 -0.75 26.73 -0.50
CA VAL A 761 -2.07 27.31 -0.76
C VAL A 761 -2.73 27.73 0.56
N GLY A 762 -2.57 26.95 1.62
CA GLY A 762 -3.02 27.31 2.96
C GLY A 762 -2.35 28.56 3.50
N VAL A 763 -1.04 28.67 3.36
CA VAL A 763 -0.26 29.87 3.73
C VAL A 763 -0.78 31.08 2.95
N LEU A 764 -1.00 30.91 1.64
CA LEU A 764 -1.56 31.98 0.80
C LEU A 764 -2.96 32.38 1.30
N ALA A 765 -3.84 31.42 1.55
CA ALA A 765 -5.21 31.69 2.05
C ALA A 765 -5.18 32.47 3.37
N PHE A 766 -4.29 32.06 4.29
CA PHE A 766 -4.11 32.73 5.58
C PHE A 766 -3.55 34.14 5.43
N SER A 767 -2.62 34.37 4.46
CA SER A 767 -2.07 35.69 4.21
C SER A 767 -3.06 36.63 3.51
N LEU A 768 -4.02 36.10 2.74
CA LEU A 768 -5.09 36.86 2.11
C LEU A 768 -6.28 37.11 3.05
N ASP A 769 -6.28 36.48 4.22
CA ASP A 769 -7.39 36.60 5.17
C ASP A 769 -7.39 38.00 5.84
N ARG A 770 -8.51 38.68 5.75
CA ARG A 770 -8.66 40.06 6.25
C ARG A 770 -8.92 40.18 7.75
N ARG A 771 -9.42 39.10 8.33
CA ARG A 771 -9.75 39.08 9.77
C ARG A 771 -8.54 38.78 10.65
N GLY A 772 -7.48 38.22 10.09
CA GLY A 772 -6.29 37.73 10.79
C GLY A 772 -6.38 36.24 11.07
N ALA A 773 -5.82 35.47 10.16
CA ALA A 773 -5.87 34.01 10.21
C ALA A 773 -5.18 33.45 11.47
N PRO A 774 -5.71 32.37 12.04
CA PRO A 774 -5.09 31.72 13.19
C PRO A 774 -3.88 30.86 12.74
N TRP A 775 -2.73 31.50 12.57
CA TRP A 775 -1.49 30.84 12.06
C TRP A 775 -1.07 29.60 12.85
N LEU A 776 -1.45 29.54 14.14
CA LEU A 776 -1.18 28.36 14.98
C LEU A 776 -1.87 27.08 14.49
N LEU A 777 -2.90 27.22 13.65
CA LEU A 777 -3.61 26.08 13.08
C LEU A 777 -2.98 25.57 11.78
N LEU A 778 -1.95 26.24 11.24
CA LEU A 778 -1.32 25.87 9.97
C LEU A 778 -0.82 24.41 9.92
N PRO A 779 -0.17 23.88 10.99
CA PRO A 779 0.25 22.48 10.98
C PRO A 779 -0.89 21.47 10.84
N LEU A 780 -2.10 21.87 11.23
CA LEU A 780 -3.27 20.99 11.09
C LEU A 780 -3.67 20.75 9.63
N ILE A 781 -3.15 21.55 8.67
CA ILE A 781 -3.36 21.32 7.23
C ILE A 781 -2.77 19.94 6.82
N VAL A 782 -1.63 19.57 7.39
CA VAL A 782 -1.03 18.25 7.15
C VAL A 782 -1.87 17.16 7.83
N LEU A 783 -2.22 17.39 9.10
CA LEU A 783 -2.94 16.40 9.91
C LEU A 783 -4.36 16.13 9.37
N GLN A 784 -5.01 17.10 8.75
CA GLN A 784 -6.39 16.94 8.26
C GLN A 784 -6.55 15.78 7.27
N ARG A 785 -5.50 15.41 6.53
CA ARG A 785 -5.54 14.33 5.54
C ARG A 785 -5.77 12.97 6.19
N PHE A 786 -5.21 12.78 7.38
CA PHE A 786 -5.27 11.47 8.07
C PHE A 786 -6.59 11.24 8.83
N CYS A 787 -7.34 12.30 9.12
CA CYS A 787 -8.56 12.17 9.91
C CYS A 787 -9.73 12.95 9.33
N TYR A 788 -9.62 14.27 9.17
CA TYR A 788 -10.74 15.13 8.74
C TYR A 788 -11.19 14.81 7.30
N ARG A 789 -10.25 14.68 6.37
CA ARG A 789 -10.57 14.36 4.97
C ARG A 789 -11.17 12.96 4.81
N GLN A 790 -10.80 12.02 5.66
CA GLN A 790 -11.40 10.67 5.63
C GLN A 790 -12.89 10.73 5.93
N LEU A 791 -13.32 11.62 6.85
CA LEU A 791 -14.74 11.86 7.13
C LEU A 791 -15.46 12.45 5.90
N LEU A 792 -14.80 13.37 5.17
CA LEU A 792 -15.37 13.96 3.95
C LEU A 792 -15.48 12.93 2.81
N TYR A 793 -14.49 12.03 2.68
CA TYR A 793 -14.53 10.94 1.71
C TYR A 793 -15.70 9.99 2.00
N TRP A 794 -15.91 9.65 3.27
CA TRP A 794 -17.08 8.87 3.70
C TRP A 794 -18.39 9.55 3.29
N VAL A 795 -18.48 10.87 3.49
CA VAL A 795 -19.65 11.66 3.09
C VAL A 795 -19.87 11.60 1.57
N ALA A 796 -18.78 11.72 0.77
CA ALA A 796 -18.87 11.65 -0.70
C ALA A 796 -19.38 10.29 -1.16
N LEU A 797 -18.87 9.20 -0.57
CA LEU A 797 -19.34 7.84 -0.88
C LEU A 797 -20.82 7.68 -0.54
N LYS A 798 -21.25 8.19 0.61
CA LYS A 798 -22.64 8.15 1.04
C LYS A 798 -23.54 8.98 0.12
N ALA A 799 -23.07 10.15 -0.32
CA ALA A 799 -23.81 11.02 -1.26
C ALA A 799 -23.95 10.35 -2.63
N ALA A 800 -22.86 9.71 -3.13
CA ALA A 800 -22.89 8.95 -4.39
C ALA A 800 -23.90 7.80 -4.30
N ALA A 801 -23.84 7.01 -3.24
CA ALA A 801 -24.77 5.90 -3.04
C ALA A 801 -26.24 6.37 -2.96
N ALA A 802 -26.49 7.50 -2.30
CA ALA A 802 -27.84 8.08 -2.22
C ALA A 802 -28.33 8.56 -3.60
N ALA A 803 -27.43 9.18 -4.38
CA ALA A 803 -27.75 9.65 -5.74
C ALA A 803 -28.11 8.48 -6.67
N ILE A 804 -27.35 7.39 -6.59
CA ILE A 804 -27.58 6.18 -7.40
C ILE A 804 -28.93 5.53 -7.03
N ARG A 805 -29.30 5.54 -5.75
CA ARG A 805 -30.56 4.95 -5.27
C ARG A 805 -31.79 5.83 -5.56
N GLY A 806 -31.60 7.05 -6.04
CA GLY A 806 -32.69 7.98 -6.35
C GLY A 806 -33.46 8.46 -5.12
N GLY A 807 -32.79 8.53 -3.97
CA GLY A 807 -33.45 8.88 -2.70
C GLY A 807 -33.85 10.36 -2.60
N ILE A 808 -35.11 10.64 -2.24
CA ILE A 808 -35.57 11.97 -1.87
C ILE A 808 -35.27 12.11 -0.36
N MET A 809 -34.41 13.07 -0.01
CA MET A 809 -33.99 13.31 1.37
C MET A 809 -34.57 14.58 1.96
N GLY A 810 -35.12 14.48 3.17
CA GLY A 810 -35.69 15.61 3.88
C GLY A 810 -34.68 16.41 4.71
N TRP A 811 -35.11 17.60 5.15
CA TRP A 811 -34.27 18.53 5.93
C TRP A 811 -34.06 18.00 7.37
N GLY A 812 -32.82 17.68 7.71
CA GLY A 812 -32.44 17.18 9.04
C GLY A 812 -31.94 18.31 9.97
N LYS A 813 -32.35 18.30 11.24
CA LYS A 813 -32.04 19.36 12.21
C LYS A 813 -30.76 19.13 12.99
N LEU A 814 -29.95 20.20 13.20
CA LEU A 814 -28.81 20.25 14.09
C LEU A 814 -29.14 20.98 15.37
N GLN A 815 -28.77 20.46 16.54
CA GLN A 815 -28.92 21.20 17.81
C GLN A 815 -27.80 22.24 17.92
N ARG A 816 -28.14 23.49 18.22
CA ARG A 816 -27.24 24.62 18.40
C ARG A 816 -27.14 25.00 19.88
N ARG A 817 -25.95 25.40 20.34
CA ARG A 817 -25.65 25.75 21.73
C ARG A 817 -25.51 27.26 21.96
N GLY A 818 -25.24 28.01 20.88
CA GLY A 818 -24.99 29.44 20.92
C GLY A 818 -23.53 29.79 21.20
N LEU A 819 -23.13 31.00 20.85
CA LEU A 819 -21.72 31.47 20.93
C LEU A 819 -21.44 32.26 22.23
N LYS A 820 -22.34 32.22 23.23
CA LYS A 820 -22.28 33.07 24.44
C LYS A 820 -21.03 32.92 25.31
N HIS A 821 -20.31 31.83 25.23
CA HIS A 821 -19.21 31.59 26.17
C HIS A 821 -17.83 31.97 25.64
N LEU A 822 -17.73 32.59 24.46
CA LEU A 822 -16.43 32.87 23.85
C LEU A 822 -15.95 34.31 24.03
N ASP A 823 -16.82 35.23 24.46
CA ASP A 823 -16.49 36.66 24.51
C ASP A 823 -15.84 37.12 25.84
N ALA A 824 -15.81 36.27 26.86
CA ALA A 824 -15.43 36.74 28.22
C ALA A 824 -13.90 36.89 28.43
N ASN A 825 -13.03 36.34 27.54
CA ASN A 825 -11.60 36.31 27.82
C ASN A 825 -10.65 36.65 26.66
N ARG A 826 -11.14 37.34 25.62
CA ARG A 826 -10.24 37.83 24.56
C ARG A 826 -10.40 39.34 24.36
N SER A 827 -9.49 40.12 24.91
CA SER A 827 -9.23 41.46 24.44
C SER A 827 -8.99 41.40 22.92
N PRO A 828 -9.51 42.36 22.14
CA PRO A 828 -9.23 42.38 20.71
C PRO A 828 -7.72 42.41 20.50
N PRO A 829 -7.19 41.66 19.56
CA PRO A 829 -5.76 41.74 19.26
C PRO A 829 -5.44 43.20 18.91
N GLN A 830 -4.51 43.79 19.65
CA GLN A 830 -3.99 45.11 19.31
C GLN A 830 -3.39 45.01 17.91
N LEU A 831 -3.86 45.84 17.01
CA LEU A 831 -3.29 45.98 15.68
C LEU A 831 -1.76 46.20 15.82
N PRO A 832 -0.94 45.51 15.03
CA PRO A 832 0.48 45.81 15.05
C PRO A 832 0.70 47.29 14.70
N ILE A 833 1.59 47.90 15.44
CA ILE A 833 1.96 49.32 15.35
C ILE A 833 2.19 49.66 13.84
N GLN A 834 1.34 50.53 13.31
CA GLN A 834 1.59 51.10 11.99
C GLN A 834 2.94 51.80 12.07
N LEU A 835 3.87 51.38 11.22
CA LEU A 835 5.09 52.15 10.95
C LEU A 835 4.64 53.52 10.50
N ARG A 836 4.73 54.49 11.38
CA ARG A 836 4.57 55.91 10.97
C ARG A 836 5.72 56.27 10.05
N LEU A 837 5.45 56.43 8.77
CA LEU A 837 6.35 57.12 7.88
C LEU A 837 6.56 58.55 8.40
N PRO A 838 7.78 59.09 8.48
CA PRO A 838 8.02 60.47 8.93
C PRO A 838 7.29 61.43 7.99
N ALA A 839 6.67 62.46 8.60
CA ALA A 839 5.97 63.47 7.85
C ALA A 839 6.98 64.21 6.96
N PRO A 840 6.59 64.57 5.72
CA PRO A 840 7.48 65.30 4.84
C PRO A 840 7.77 66.69 5.43
N SER A 841 9.05 67.03 5.53
CA SER A 841 9.53 68.35 6.00
C SER A 841 8.96 69.46 5.11
N PRO A 842 8.56 70.60 5.64
CA PRO A 842 8.02 71.72 4.83
C PRO A 842 9.15 72.27 3.91
N VAL A 843 8.84 72.33 2.64
CA VAL A 843 9.73 72.95 1.64
C VAL A 843 9.67 74.51 1.86
N ARG A 844 10.83 75.08 2.22
CA ARG A 844 10.99 76.49 2.29
C ARG A 844 11.06 77.05 0.85
N VAL A 845 10.04 77.83 0.48
CA VAL A 845 10.04 78.60 -0.78
C VAL A 845 10.77 79.89 -0.55
N GLU A 846 11.98 80.02 -1.05
CA GLU A 846 12.64 81.30 -1.09
C GLU A 846 12.13 81.98 -2.40
N ARG A 847 11.57 83.15 -2.16
CA ARG A 847 11.23 84.06 -3.29
C ARG A 847 12.50 84.89 -3.64
N SER A 848 12.91 84.85 -4.85
CA SER A 848 13.66 85.95 -5.50
C SER A 848 13.14 86.11 -6.91
#